data_e55261ee57fe56024789646237059e95
#
_entry.id   e55261ee57fe56024789646237059e95
#
_cell.length_a   1.000
_cell.length_b   1.000
_cell.length_c   1.000
_cell.angle_alpha   90.00
_cell.angle_beta   90.00
_cell.angle_gamma   90.00
#
_symmetry.space_group_name_H-M   'P 1'
#
loop_
_entity.id
_entity.type
_entity.pdbx_description
1 polymer ?
#
loop_
_entity_poly.entity_id
_entity_poly.type
_entity_poly.pdbx_seq_one_letter_code
_entity_poly.pdbx_strand_id
1 'polypeptide(L)'
;MQGGKIKISWETYWNKVYGCWLGKNAGGTVGGPLESLYGQDEMFNVWWYPKIVEGGIPNDDLEIQLVWLQALKDRGVYLTARDLAEYWLDCILYNPDEYGLHKTNLRKGLQPPVSGWYNNWFKDCMGSPIRSEIWACIAPGAPNIAAEYAYQDAICDHAGGESVYGEIFNAVLESAAFIISDKVKLLRIGLSAIPDDCATALAIKTALESYLKGLSWREARERVKKAVYSPIAQYSPINLGFQTIGLLYGENFGDAICKAVNCGWDTDCTGATVGAIWGIIYGRIGLPEEWVKPLGEAITVSGGIKNINVPRSLSELTSEVCAIGSKVLNFFEAPVEISEIDDFNGAEKTLMTLINDIKNLWSAPANKVDFDLTSLRVSITYMDGPALLPDKPNRFILTVENMRLKPISGTLTIQTQPLWILKPATPQRINLQAGEKINLAFSITTSAHNIDTSNECTIKISIDNRPKVMSVPLVFVGGFRWLISKVYHEPISLDSPLPPEKDINSYEMGEGWVPISWPENSLKIEEFFNGQPGIIYLRHFIRSPNERRVIIGVPNNSRMKIWLNGELLHETSKIVPLRPNYRGDGSNYAEAQLKSGWNHVMIKIMRDTYPIEAHFTIACGKWRDGMPDLIQCKFPWE
;
A
#
# COMPACT_ATOMS: atom_id res chain seq x y z
N MET A 1 -22.06 -29.58 12.26
CA MET A 1 -22.71 -30.09 11.04
C MET A 1 -21.60 -30.68 10.16
N GLN A 2 -21.57 -32.01 10.01
CA GLN A 2 -20.64 -32.68 9.08
C GLN A 2 -21.21 -32.49 7.64
N GLY A 3 -21.02 -31.36 7.04
CA GLY A 3 -21.06 -31.23 5.60
C GLY A 3 -19.78 -31.86 5.05
N GLY A 4 -19.90 -32.70 3.98
CA GLY A 4 -18.69 -33.24 3.33
C GLY A 4 -17.79 -32.11 2.85
N LYS A 5 -16.48 -32.37 2.80
CA LYS A 5 -15.53 -31.41 2.21
C LYS A 5 -15.83 -31.21 0.72
N ILE A 6 -15.66 -30.01 0.24
CA ILE A 6 -15.63 -29.69 -1.19
C ILE A 6 -14.40 -30.40 -1.77
N LYS A 7 -14.55 -31.07 -2.93
CA LYS A 7 -13.45 -31.77 -3.59
C LYS A 7 -13.13 -31.09 -4.91
N ILE A 8 -11.86 -30.78 -5.08
CA ILE A 8 -11.31 -30.27 -6.36
C ILE A 8 -10.31 -31.32 -6.84
N SER A 9 -10.48 -31.83 -8.05
CA SER A 9 -9.51 -32.75 -8.62
C SER A 9 -8.19 -32.06 -8.87
N TRP A 10 -7.07 -32.82 -8.76
CA TRP A 10 -5.75 -32.28 -9.07
C TRP A 10 -5.69 -31.73 -10.49
N GLU A 11 -6.32 -32.39 -11.44
CA GLU A 11 -6.37 -31.95 -12.83
C GLU A 11 -7.08 -30.59 -12.97
N THR A 12 -8.28 -30.44 -12.36
CA THR A 12 -9.03 -29.19 -12.37
C THR A 12 -8.25 -28.07 -11.67
N TYR A 13 -7.65 -28.37 -10.52
CA TYR A 13 -6.86 -27.40 -9.77
C TYR A 13 -5.67 -26.90 -10.59
N TRP A 14 -4.83 -27.82 -11.08
CA TRP A 14 -3.66 -27.48 -11.87
C TRP A 14 -4.03 -26.71 -13.15
N ASN A 15 -5.06 -27.17 -13.87
CA ASN A 15 -5.55 -26.53 -15.09
C ASN A 15 -6.02 -25.09 -14.86
N LYS A 16 -6.69 -24.81 -13.73
CA LYS A 16 -7.17 -23.47 -13.38
C LYS A 16 -6.04 -22.54 -12.93
N VAL A 17 -5.09 -23.02 -12.13
CA VAL A 17 -3.91 -22.25 -11.75
C VAL A 17 -3.04 -21.93 -12.97
N TYR A 18 -2.87 -22.88 -13.87
CA TYR A 18 -2.13 -22.65 -15.12
C TYR A 18 -2.85 -21.64 -16.03
N GLY A 19 -4.18 -21.75 -16.13
CA GLY A 19 -5.01 -20.77 -16.81
C GLY A 19 -4.89 -19.36 -16.21
N CYS A 20 -4.82 -19.26 -14.89
CA CYS A 20 -4.60 -17.99 -14.18
C CYS A 20 -3.34 -17.28 -14.68
N TRP A 21 -2.19 -17.95 -14.63
CA TRP A 21 -0.91 -17.34 -15.00
C TRP A 21 -0.81 -17.00 -16.49
N LEU A 22 -1.32 -17.87 -17.36
CA LEU A 22 -1.39 -17.59 -18.80
C LEU A 22 -2.30 -16.39 -19.09
N GLY A 23 -3.46 -16.33 -18.45
CA GLY A 23 -4.41 -15.24 -18.62
C GLY A 23 -3.86 -13.91 -18.10
N LYS A 24 -3.21 -13.93 -16.91
CA LYS A 24 -2.53 -12.77 -16.33
C LYS A 24 -1.47 -12.21 -17.27
N ASN A 25 -0.60 -13.09 -17.76
CA ASN A 25 0.48 -12.72 -18.67
C ASN A 25 -0.06 -12.13 -19.99
N ALA A 26 -1.13 -12.72 -20.53
CA ALA A 26 -1.77 -12.20 -21.75
C ALA A 26 -2.38 -10.82 -21.52
N GLY A 27 -3.17 -10.64 -20.46
CA GLY A 27 -3.84 -9.37 -20.15
C GLY A 27 -2.85 -8.24 -19.87
N GLY A 28 -1.82 -8.48 -19.05
CA GLY A 28 -0.76 -7.52 -18.76
C GLY A 28 0.03 -7.11 -20.01
N THR A 29 0.29 -8.07 -20.93
CA THR A 29 0.96 -7.77 -22.21
C THR A 29 0.10 -6.94 -23.16
N VAL A 30 -1.23 -7.03 -23.10
CA VAL A 30 -2.11 -6.13 -23.86
C VAL A 30 -2.08 -4.73 -23.29
N GLY A 31 -2.14 -4.60 -21.96
CA GLY A 31 -2.26 -3.31 -21.28
C GLY A 31 -0.93 -2.55 -21.13
N GLY A 32 0.19 -3.25 -20.90
CA GLY A 32 1.48 -2.63 -20.57
C GLY A 32 1.97 -1.54 -21.53
N PRO A 33 1.85 -1.68 -22.87
CA PRO A 33 2.25 -0.61 -23.78
C PRO A 33 1.40 0.67 -23.68
N LEU A 34 0.23 0.61 -23.03
CA LEU A 34 -0.71 1.72 -22.89
C LEU A 34 -0.56 2.43 -21.53
N GLU A 35 0.08 1.80 -20.57
CA GLU A 35 0.34 2.33 -19.24
C GLU A 35 1.11 3.66 -19.26
N SER A 36 2.02 3.83 -20.20
CA SER A 36 2.78 5.08 -20.39
C SER A 36 1.93 6.27 -20.85
N LEU A 37 0.67 6.04 -21.21
CA LEU A 37 -0.26 7.07 -21.68
C LEU A 37 -1.15 7.60 -20.54
N TYR A 38 -0.67 7.58 -19.33
CA TYR A 38 -1.36 8.04 -18.14
C TYR A 38 -1.94 9.46 -18.26
N GLY A 39 -3.08 9.66 -17.62
CA GLY A 39 -3.77 10.94 -17.56
C GLY A 39 -4.69 11.21 -18.75
N GLN A 40 -4.83 10.27 -19.67
CA GLN A 40 -5.82 10.36 -20.75
C GLN A 40 -7.17 9.84 -20.23
N ASP A 41 -8.14 10.74 -20.17
CA ASP A 41 -9.55 10.38 -19.86
C ASP A 41 -10.24 9.64 -21.01
N GLU A 42 -9.55 9.49 -22.12
CA GLU A 42 -10.09 8.87 -23.33
C GLU A 42 -9.98 7.35 -23.24
N MET A 43 -10.93 6.68 -23.90
CA MET A 43 -10.90 5.22 -24.05
C MET A 43 -9.86 4.86 -25.11
N PHE A 44 -9.16 3.74 -24.87
CA PHE A 44 -8.35 3.12 -25.91
C PHE A 44 -9.24 2.33 -26.89
N ASN A 45 -8.66 1.93 -28.00
CA ASN A 45 -9.32 1.09 -29.02
C ASN A 45 -8.38 -0.05 -29.45
N VAL A 46 -8.08 -0.91 -28.51
CA VAL A 46 -7.14 -2.03 -28.66
C VAL A 46 -7.90 -3.33 -28.55
N TRP A 47 -7.74 -4.22 -29.52
CA TRP A 47 -8.45 -5.50 -29.62
C TRP A 47 -7.50 -6.69 -29.85
N TRP A 48 -6.19 -6.43 -29.71
CA TRP A 48 -5.13 -7.41 -29.84
C TRP A 48 -3.88 -6.86 -29.16
N TYR A 49 -2.82 -7.65 -29.05
CA TYR A 49 -1.53 -7.21 -28.54
C TYR A 49 -0.97 -6.00 -29.32
N PRO A 50 -0.76 -4.84 -28.71
CA PRO A 50 -0.01 -3.74 -29.35
C PRO A 50 1.44 -4.16 -29.64
N LYS A 51 2.00 -5.04 -28.79
CA LYS A 51 3.34 -5.60 -28.94
C LYS A 51 3.36 -7.01 -28.37
N ILE A 52 3.89 -7.96 -29.14
CA ILE A 52 4.13 -9.34 -28.68
C ILE A 52 5.55 -9.45 -28.17
N VAL A 53 5.70 -9.98 -26.96
CA VAL A 53 7.00 -10.28 -26.33
C VAL A 53 6.94 -11.72 -25.83
N GLU A 54 7.93 -12.54 -26.18
CA GLU A 54 8.04 -13.91 -25.66
C GLU A 54 8.18 -13.85 -24.13
N GLY A 55 7.39 -14.63 -23.42
CA GLY A 55 7.29 -14.61 -21.95
C GLY A 55 6.39 -13.50 -21.41
N GLY A 56 5.79 -12.67 -22.27
CA GLY A 56 5.00 -11.49 -21.87
C GLY A 56 5.85 -10.29 -21.52
N ILE A 57 5.20 -9.15 -21.27
CA ILE A 57 5.86 -7.94 -20.78
C ILE A 57 6.04 -8.08 -19.27
N PRO A 58 7.29 -8.10 -18.75
CA PRO A 58 7.53 -8.22 -17.32
C PRO A 58 7.10 -6.95 -16.59
N ASN A 59 6.41 -7.10 -15.48
CA ASN A 59 5.96 -6.03 -14.61
C ASN A 59 5.83 -6.52 -13.16
N ASP A 60 5.50 -5.62 -12.26
CA ASP A 60 5.30 -5.91 -10.85
C ASP A 60 4.08 -6.80 -10.56
N ASP A 61 3.05 -6.81 -11.42
CA ASP A 61 1.87 -7.68 -11.29
C ASP A 61 2.20 -9.15 -11.07
N LEU A 62 3.20 -9.68 -11.78
CA LEU A 62 3.66 -11.06 -11.62
C LEU A 62 4.91 -11.14 -10.73
N GLU A 63 5.85 -10.21 -10.88
CA GLU A 63 7.17 -10.31 -10.24
C GLU A 63 7.07 -10.31 -8.71
N ILE A 64 6.19 -9.50 -8.12
CA ILE A 64 6.01 -9.49 -6.67
C ILE A 64 5.40 -10.81 -6.18
N GLN A 65 4.50 -11.43 -6.96
CA GLN A 65 3.95 -12.74 -6.61
C GLN A 65 4.99 -13.86 -6.66
N LEU A 66 6.01 -13.76 -7.51
CA LEU A 66 7.16 -14.67 -7.48
C LEU A 66 7.97 -14.51 -6.19
N VAL A 67 8.06 -13.31 -5.65
CA VAL A 67 8.68 -13.06 -4.34
C VAL A 67 7.83 -13.70 -3.23
N TRP A 68 6.50 -13.60 -3.30
CA TRP A 68 5.60 -14.25 -2.33
C TRP A 68 5.68 -15.78 -2.38
N LEU A 69 5.83 -16.33 -3.57
CA LEU A 69 6.11 -17.77 -3.73
C LEU A 69 7.42 -18.16 -3.01
N GLN A 70 8.48 -17.36 -3.15
CA GLN A 70 9.74 -17.59 -2.45
C GLN A 70 9.56 -17.49 -0.94
N ALA A 71 8.80 -16.50 -0.44
CA ALA A 71 8.50 -16.35 0.98
C ALA A 71 7.80 -17.60 1.54
N LEU A 72 6.80 -18.13 0.83
CA LEU A 72 6.10 -19.37 1.18
C LEU A 72 7.03 -20.59 1.21
N LYS A 73 7.99 -20.66 0.29
CA LYS A 73 8.99 -21.75 0.23
C LYS A 73 9.97 -21.69 1.41
N ASP A 74 10.39 -20.50 1.79
CA ASP A 74 11.42 -20.28 2.82
C ASP A 74 10.86 -20.32 4.25
N ARG A 75 9.68 -19.73 4.47
CA ARG A 75 9.07 -19.55 5.80
C ARG A 75 7.97 -20.55 6.10
N GLY A 76 7.43 -21.22 5.08
CA GLY A 76 6.27 -22.11 5.19
C GLY A 76 4.96 -21.37 4.98
N VAL A 77 3.87 -22.07 5.26
CA VAL A 77 2.52 -21.60 4.92
C VAL A 77 1.92 -20.57 5.88
N TYR A 78 2.54 -20.31 7.02
CA TYR A 78 2.09 -19.26 7.95
C TYR A 78 2.95 -18.01 7.76
N LEU A 79 2.42 -17.06 7.00
CA LEU A 79 3.08 -15.78 6.74
C LEU A 79 2.29 -14.64 7.38
N THR A 80 3.03 -13.69 7.91
CA THR A 80 2.50 -12.43 8.45
C THR A 80 3.01 -11.25 7.62
N ALA A 81 2.37 -10.09 7.75
CA ALA A 81 2.84 -8.86 7.12
C ALA A 81 4.31 -8.53 7.46
N ARG A 82 4.78 -8.89 8.64
CA ARG A 82 6.20 -8.72 9.02
C ARG A 82 7.14 -9.64 8.25
N ASP A 83 6.73 -10.89 8.01
CA ASP A 83 7.52 -11.78 7.17
C ASP A 83 7.63 -11.23 5.74
N LEU A 84 6.50 -10.77 5.17
CA LEU A 84 6.48 -10.17 3.84
C LEU A 84 7.29 -8.87 3.78
N ALA A 85 7.30 -8.07 4.85
CA ALA A 85 8.09 -6.84 4.93
C ALA A 85 9.60 -7.08 4.77
N GLU A 86 10.13 -8.21 5.27
CA GLU A 86 11.54 -8.58 5.06
C GLU A 86 11.82 -8.83 3.57
N TYR A 87 10.92 -9.52 2.87
CA TYR A 87 11.06 -9.73 1.42
C TYR A 87 10.89 -8.44 0.60
N TRP A 88 10.05 -7.50 1.07
CA TRP A 88 9.99 -6.15 0.50
C TRP A 88 11.36 -5.47 0.52
N LEU A 89 12.11 -5.58 1.61
CA LEU A 89 13.43 -4.95 1.74
C LEU A 89 14.52 -5.70 1.00
N ASP A 90 14.48 -7.05 1.00
CA ASP A 90 15.55 -7.90 0.51
C ASP A 90 15.42 -8.28 -0.96
N CYS A 91 14.18 -8.39 -1.46
CA CYS A 91 13.92 -8.98 -2.75
C CYS A 91 13.29 -8.02 -3.77
N ILE A 92 12.60 -6.96 -3.36
CA ILE A 92 11.86 -6.08 -4.25
C ILE A 92 12.61 -4.75 -4.44
N LEU A 93 12.99 -4.46 -5.68
CA LEU A 93 13.70 -3.24 -6.05
C LEU A 93 12.78 -2.10 -6.52
N TYR A 94 11.52 -2.39 -6.79
CA TYR A 94 10.53 -1.36 -7.11
C TYR A 94 10.37 -0.38 -5.95
N ASN A 95 10.42 0.92 -6.24
CA ASN A 95 10.25 2.00 -5.26
C ASN A 95 9.31 3.12 -5.70
N PRO A 96 8.52 2.99 -6.78
CA PRO A 96 7.57 4.05 -7.07
C PRO A 96 6.54 4.15 -5.94
N ASP A 97 6.08 5.37 -5.68
CA ASP A 97 4.92 5.66 -4.87
C ASP A 97 4.87 4.92 -3.50
N GLU A 98 3.83 4.13 -3.25
CA GLU A 98 3.60 3.37 -2.02
C GLU A 98 4.75 2.42 -1.66
N TYR A 99 5.36 1.78 -2.64
CA TYR A 99 6.46 0.85 -2.43
C TYR A 99 7.68 1.52 -1.79
N GLY A 100 8.03 2.71 -2.27
CA GLY A 100 9.15 3.48 -1.72
C GLY A 100 8.84 4.08 -0.36
N LEU A 101 7.63 4.57 -0.15
CA LEU A 101 7.19 5.15 1.13
C LEU A 101 7.15 4.10 2.23
N HIS A 102 6.52 2.97 1.97
CA HIS A 102 6.46 1.84 2.87
C HIS A 102 7.87 1.33 3.25
N LYS A 103 8.74 1.07 2.26
CA LYS A 103 10.12 0.62 2.53
C LYS A 103 10.94 1.67 3.28
N THR A 104 10.70 2.95 3.06
CA THR A 104 11.31 4.03 3.85
C THR A 104 10.89 3.96 5.30
N ASN A 105 9.60 3.71 5.57
CA ASN A 105 9.07 3.54 6.90
C ASN A 105 9.62 2.27 7.59
N LEU A 106 9.71 1.15 6.87
CA LEU A 106 10.33 -0.09 7.36
C LEU A 106 11.79 0.14 7.76
N ARG A 107 12.58 0.83 6.92
CA ARG A 107 13.99 1.15 7.22
C ARG A 107 14.17 2.10 8.41
N LYS A 108 13.13 2.85 8.77
CA LYS A 108 13.07 3.63 10.01
C LYS A 108 12.60 2.81 11.21
N GLY A 109 12.32 1.52 11.04
CA GLY A 109 11.91 0.58 12.08
C GLY A 109 10.41 0.46 12.30
N LEU A 110 9.57 1.21 11.57
CA LEU A 110 8.11 1.05 11.66
C LEU A 110 7.70 -0.30 11.08
N GLN A 111 6.80 -0.99 11.77
CA GLN A 111 6.30 -2.31 11.38
C GLN A 111 4.94 -2.20 10.68
N PRO A 112 4.57 -3.15 9.78
CA PRO A 112 3.21 -3.24 9.29
C PRO A 112 2.20 -3.41 10.45
N PRO A 113 1.03 -2.84 10.34
CA PRO A 113 0.48 -2.01 9.24
C PRO A 113 0.96 -0.54 9.26
N VAL A 114 1.61 -0.09 10.33
CA VAL A 114 2.02 1.33 10.50
C VAL A 114 2.97 1.78 9.39
N SER A 115 3.84 0.89 8.89
CA SER A 115 4.74 1.19 7.75
C SER A 115 3.99 1.49 6.46
N GLY A 116 2.87 0.83 6.20
CA GLY A 116 2.03 1.06 5.04
C GLY A 116 1.03 2.20 5.20
N TRP A 117 0.76 2.61 6.45
CA TRP A 117 -0.19 3.66 6.78
C TRP A 117 0.44 5.05 6.92
N TYR A 118 1.53 5.14 7.71
CA TYR A 118 2.11 6.42 8.10
C TYR A 118 2.72 7.16 6.90
N ASN A 119 2.27 8.41 6.72
CA ASN A 119 2.77 9.33 5.69
C ASN A 119 2.76 8.72 4.28
N ASN A 120 1.78 7.86 3.99
CA ASN A 120 1.61 7.17 2.73
C ASN A 120 0.37 7.69 1.98
N TRP A 121 0.60 8.49 0.94
CA TRP A 121 -0.46 9.11 0.14
C TRP A 121 -1.00 8.19 -0.95
N PHE A 122 -0.28 7.13 -1.25
CA PHE A 122 -0.56 6.22 -2.36
C PHE A 122 -1.29 4.95 -1.93
N LYS A 123 -1.71 4.85 -0.68
CA LYS A 123 -2.38 3.68 -0.12
C LYS A 123 -3.69 3.28 -0.80
N ASP A 124 -4.20 4.12 -1.71
CA ASP A 124 -5.39 3.84 -2.52
C ASP A 124 -5.04 3.43 -3.97
N CYS A 125 -3.75 3.17 -4.27
CA CYS A 125 -3.28 2.77 -5.58
C CYS A 125 -3.38 1.25 -5.83
N MET A 126 -3.17 0.81 -7.08
CA MET A 126 -3.36 -0.59 -7.51
C MET A 126 -2.28 -1.57 -7.03
N GLY A 127 -1.22 -1.10 -6.39
CA GLY A 127 -0.06 -1.94 -6.04
C GLY A 127 -0.38 -3.18 -5.20
N SER A 128 -1.47 -3.21 -4.43
CA SER A 128 -1.85 -4.40 -3.68
C SER A 128 -2.86 -5.30 -4.42
N PRO A 129 -3.96 -4.81 -5.03
CA PRO A 129 -4.92 -5.66 -5.73
C PRO A 129 -4.35 -6.54 -6.86
N ILE A 130 -3.22 -6.13 -7.43
CA ILE A 130 -2.53 -6.87 -8.53
C ILE A 130 -1.80 -8.13 -8.06
N ARG A 131 -1.73 -8.37 -6.76
CA ARG A 131 -0.97 -9.49 -6.16
C ARG A 131 -1.86 -10.60 -5.60
N SER A 132 -3.18 -10.48 -5.77
CA SER A 132 -4.20 -11.34 -5.17
C SER A 132 -4.16 -12.80 -5.64
N GLU A 133 -3.73 -13.04 -6.89
CA GLU A 133 -3.89 -14.34 -7.54
C GLU A 133 -3.09 -15.45 -6.85
N ILE A 134 -1.89 -15.17 -6.34
CA ILE A 134 -1.11 -16.19 -5.64
C ILE A 134 -1.84 -16.65 -4.38
N TRP A 135 -2.45 -15.72 -3.66
CA TRP A 135 -3.21 -16.01 -2.45
C TRP A 135 -4.46 -16.85 -2.71
N ALA A 136 -5.15 -16.53 -3.80
CA ALA A 136 -6.30 -17.31 -4.27
C ALA A 136 -5.88 -18.70 -4.77
N CYS A 137 -4.78 -18.79 -5.53
CA CYS A 137 -4.28 -20.03 -6.09
C CYS A 137 -3.78 -21.01 -5.04
N ILE A 138 -3.22 -20.55 -3.90
CA ILE A 138 -2.83 -21.44 -2.80
C ILE A 138 -4.00 -21.78 -1.86
N ALA A 139 -5.15 -21.11 -2.00
CA ALA A 139 -6.35 -21.33 -1.20
C ALA A 139 -7.60 -21.53 -2.09
N PRO A 140 -7.59 -22.48 -3.05
CA PRO A 140 -8.67 -22.68 -3.98
C PRO A 140 -9.96 -23.08 -3.24
N GLY A 141 -11.06 -22.32 -3.43
CA GLY A 141 -12.34 -22.57 -2.78
C GLY A 141 -12.36 -22.31 -1.26
N ALA A 142 -11.33 -21.67 -0.73
CA ALA A 142 -11.22 -21.28 0.68
C ALA A 142 -11.01 -19.75 0.80
N PRO A 143 -12.04 -18.93 0.47
CA PRO A 143 -11.93 -17.47 0.34
C PRO A 143 -11.52 -16.76 1.64
N ASN A 144 -11.83 -17.31 2.81
CA ASN A 144 -11.37 -16.75 4.08
C ASN A 144 -9.85 -16.87 4.25
N ILE A 145 -9.24 -17.96 3.79
CA ILE A 145 -7.79 -18.16 3.84
C ILE A 145 -7.11 -17.24 2.82
N ALA A 146 -7.65 -17.15 1.60
CA ALA A 146 -7.15 -16.23 0.57
C ALA A 146 -7.21 -14.77 1.05
N ALA A 147 -8.31 -14.37 1.70
CA ALA A 147 -8.49 -13.03 2.26
C ALA A 147 -7.49 -12.72 3.39
N GLU A 148 -7.18 -13.69 4.25
CA GLU A 148 -6.18 -13.52 5.32
C GLU A 148 -4.80 -13.20 4.74
N TYR A 149 -4.34 -13.97 3.76
CA TYR A 149 -3.06 -13.70 3.09
C TYR A 149 -3.07 -12.36 2.36
N ALA A 150 -4.13 -12.07 1.59
CA ALA A 150 -4.29 -10.80 0.89
C ALA A 150 -4.28 -9.60 1.87
N TYR A 151 -4.93 -9.73 3.01
CA TYR A 151 -4.86 -8.71 4.06
C TYR A 151 -3.45 -8.53 4.61
N GLN A 152 -2.73 -9.63 4.93
CA GLN A 152 -1.35 -9.55 5.41
C GLN A 152 -0.41 -8.90 4.38
N ASP A 153 -0.61 -9.15 3.10
CA ASP A 153 0.12 -8.51 2.01
C ASP A 153 -0.23 -7.02 1.91
N ALA A 154 -1.52 -6.70 1.74
CA ALA A 154 -1.99 -5.34 1.53
C ALA A 154 -1.59 -4.35 2.64
N ILE A 155 -1.59 -4.79 3.91
CA ILE A 155 -1.23 -3.90 5.02
C ILE A 155 0.26 -3.59 5.11
N CYS A 156 1.12 -4.25 4.33
CA CYS A 156 2.54 -3.89 4.25
C CYS A 156 2.71 -2.47 3.73
N ASP A 157 2.03 -2.14 2.64
CA ASP A 157 2.24 -0.93 1.85
C ASP A 157 0.99 -0.07 1.62
N HIS A 158 -0.24 -0.57 1.92
CA HIS A 158 -1.52 0.13 1.68
C HIS A 158 -2.43 0.21 2.93
N ALA A 159 -1.92 0.00 4.13
CA ALA A 159 -2.76 -0.07 5.33
C ALA A 159 -3.68 1.16 5.49
N GLY A 160 -4.97 0.90 5.72
CA GLY A 160 -6.00 1.92 5.87
C GLY A 160 -6.41 2.61 4.56
N GLY A 161 -6.04 2.04 3.41
CA GLY A 161 -6.44 2.50 2.07
C GLY A 161 -7.46 1.60 1.39
N GLU A 162 -8.03 2.10 0.28
CA GLU A 162 -8.99 1.37 -0.56
C GLU A 162 -8.39 0.11 -1.20
N SER A 163 -7.06 0.09 -1.40
CA SER A 163 -6.35 -1.04 -1.98
C SER A 163 -6.43 -2.30 -1.14
N VAL A 164 -6.49 -2.17 0.20
CA VAL A 164 -6.71 -3.32 1.09
C VAL A 164 -8.03 -4.02 0.75
N TYR A 165 -9.07 -3.23 0.51
CA TYR A 165 -10.37 -3.78 0.11
C TYR A 165 -10.32 -4.37 -1.30
N GLY A 166 -9.57 -3.75 -2.21
CA GLY A 166 -9.37 -4.25 -3.58
C GLY A 166 -8.70 -5.61 -3.62
N GLU A 167 -7.64 -5.81 -2.85
CA GLU A 167 -6.92 -7.10 -2.80
C GLU A 167 -7.76 -8.18 -2.14
N ILE A 168 -8.43 -7.90 -1.01
CA ILE A 168 -9.36 -8.84 -0.38
C ILE A 168 -10.48 -9.23 -1.35
N PHE A 169 -11.07 -8.25 -2.07
CA PHE A 169 -12.12 -8.50 -3.05
C PHE A 169 -11.65 -9.46 -4.14
N ASN A 170 -10.49 -9.18 -4.75
CA ASN A 170 -9.93 -10.03 -5.80
C ASN A 170 -9.62 -11.44 -5.27
N ALA A 171 -8.87 -11.55 -4.18
CA ALA A 171 -8.49 -12.84 -3.61
C ALA A 171 -9.70 -13.71 -3.26
N VAL A 172 -10.76 -13.13 -2.70
CA VAL A 172 -12.01 -13.83 -2.38
C VAL A 172 -12.74 -14.30 -3.63
N LEU A 173 -12.88 -13.41 -4.63
CA LEU A 173 -13.52 -13.73 -5.90
C LEU A 173 -12.76 -14.82 -6.65
N GLU A 174 -11.44 -14.68 -6.75
CA GLU A 174 -10.55 -15.62 -7.43
C GLU A 174 -10.52 -16.99 -6.75
N SER A 175 -10.47 -17.03 -5.42
CA SER A 175 -10.57 -18.29 -4.66
C SER A 175 -11.91 -18.98 -4.91
N ALA A 176 -13.02 -18.23 -4.90
CA ALA A 176 -14.35 -18.78 -5.21
C ALA A 176 -14.48 -19.25 -6.65
N ALA A 177 -13.74 -18.64 -7.60
CA ALA A 177 -13.77 -18.97 -9.02
C ALA A 177 -13.22 -20.38 -9.35
N PHE A 178 -12.49 -21.01 -8.42
CA PHE A 178 -12.13 -22.42 -8.54
C PHE A 178 -13.36 -23.35 -8.54
N ILE A 179 -14.48 -22.89 -8.00
CA ILE A 179 -15.70 -23.67 -7.79
C ILE A 179 -16.89 -23.11 -8.55
N ILE A 180 -17.01 -21.78 -8.59
CA ILE A 180 -18.14 -21.06 -9.20
C ILE A 180 -17.68 -20.42 -10.50
N SER A 181 -18.48 -20.58 -11.56
CA SER A 181 -18.20 -19.97 -12.89
C SER A 181 -19.12 -18.78 -13.23
N ASP A 182 -20.18 -18.58 -12.46
CA ASP A 182 -21.11 -17.45 -12.65
C ASP A 182 -20.47 -16.14 -12.20
N LYS A 183 -20.14 -15.27 -13.15
CA LYS A 183 -19.44 -14.01 -12.92
C LYS A 183 -20.20 -13.06 -11.98
N VAL A 184 -21.54 -13.00 -12.09
CA VAL A 184 -22.38 -12.15 -11.22
C VAL A 184 -22.36 -12.65 -9.79
N LYS A 185 -22.42 -13.97 -9.59
CA LYS A 185 -22.28 -14.58 -8.25
C LYS A 185 -20.91 -14.31 -7.66
N LEU A 186 -19.84 -14.49 -8.43
CA LEU A 186 -18.46 -14.22 -8.00
C LEU A 186 -18.28 -12.78 -7.53
N LEU A 187 -18.78 -11.80 -8.29
CA LEU A 187 -18.71 -10.39 -7.89
C LEU A 187 -19.48 -10.12 -6.59
N ARG A 188 -20.65 -10.75 -6.39
CA ARG A 188 -21.42 -10.63 -5.15
C ARG A 188 -20.69 -11.28 -3.96
N ILE A 189 -20.00 -12.40 -4.17
CA ILE A 189 -19.17 -13.06 -3.18
C ILE A 189 -18.03 -12.11 -2.77
N GLY A 190 -17.27 -11.57 -3.71
CA GLY A 190 -16.21 -10.60 -3.43
C GLY A 190 -16.72 -9.36 -2.69
N LEU A 191 -17.83 -8.77 -3.15
CA LEU A 191 -18.46 -7.61 -2.49
C LEU A 191 -18.89 -7.88 -1.04
N SER A 192 -19.28 -9.12 -0.71
CA SER A 192 -19.67 -9.46 0.67
C SER A 192 -18.48 -9.52 1.64
N ALA A 193 -17.25 -9.53 1.13
CA ALA A 193 -16.02 -9.60 1.90
C ALA A 193 -15.42 -8.23 2.27
N ILE A 194 -15.90 -7.14 1.69
CA ILE A 194 -15.40 -5.77 1.90
C ILE A 194 -16.49 -4.85 2.46
N PRO A 195 -16.13 -3.65 2.99
CA PRO A 195 -17.11 -2.68 3.47
C PRO A 195 -18.08 -2.28 2.35
N ASP A 196 -19.36 -2.21 2.71
CA ASP A 196 -20.43 -1.93 1.74
C ASP A 196 -20.42 -0.47 1.22
N ASP A 197 -19.84 0.44 1.99
CA ASP A 197 -19.78 1.89 1.79
C ASP A 197 -18.42 2.41 1.30
N CYS A 198 -17.44 1.52 1.04
CA CYS A 198 -16.14 1.93 0.50
C CYS A 198 -16.21 2.29 -0.99
N ALA A 199 -15.24 3.07 -1.48
CA ALA A 199 -15.19 3.50 -2.88
C ALA A 199 -15.01 2.31 -3.85
N THR A 200 -14.25 1.30 -3.46
CA THR A 200 -14.07 0.05 -4.19
C THR A 200 -15.41 -0.67 -4.41
N ALA A 201 -16.21 -0.82 -3.34
CA ALA A 201 -17.54 -1.42 -3.45
C ALA A 201 -18.49 -0.60 -4.33
N LEU A 202 -18.44 0.73 -4.23
CA LEU A 202 -19.24 1.64 -5.05
C LEU A 202 -18.90 1.48 -6.54
N ALA A 203 -17.64 1.40 -6.91
CA ALA A 203 -17.20 1.23 -8.30
C ALA A 203 -17.71 -0.09 -8.90
N ILE A 204 -17.49 -1.20 -8.17
CA ILE A 204 -17.88 -2.55 -8.58
C ILE A 204 -19.42 -2.65 -8.70
N LYS A 205 -20.16 -2.16 -7.71
CA LYS A 205 -21.63 -2.12 -7.73
C LYS A 205 -22.14 -1.30 -8.92
N THR A 206 -21.51 -0.16 -9.22
CA THR A 206 -21.90 0.69 -10.35
C THR A 206 -21.73 -0.04 -11.69
N ALA A 207 -20.63 -0.76 -11.88
CA ALA A 207 -20.40 -1.58 -13.07
C ALA A 207 -21.41 -2.74 -13.16
N LEU A 208 -21.62 -3.48 -12.07
CA LEU A 208 -22.57 -4.59 -11.99
C LEU A 208 -24.02 -4.14 -12.26
N GLU A 209 -24.47 -3.07 -11.65
CA GLU A 209 -25.80 -2.52 -11.88
C GLU A 209 -25.99 -2.07 -13.33
N SER A 210 -24.94 -1.50 -13.95
CA SER A 210 -25.01 -1.08 -15.34
C SER A 210 -25.21 -2.29 -16.26
N TYR A 211 -24.48 -3.37 -16.01
CA TYR A 211 -24.63 -4.64 -16.71
C TYR A 211 -26.05 -5.22 -16.56
N LEU A 212 -26.55 -5.31 -15.32
CA LEU A 212 -27.89 -5.85 -15.04
C LEU A 212 -29.03 -5.00 -15.65
N LYS A 213 -28.79 -3.70 -15.88
CA LYS A 213 -29.72 -2.79 -16.57
C LYS A 213 -29.61 -2.86 -18.09
N GLY A 214 -28.70 -3.69 -18.63
CA GLY A 214 -28.52 -3.83 -20.09
C GLY A 214 -27.84 -2.63 -20.75
N LEU A 215 -27.14 -1.79 -19.99
CA LEU A 215 -26.36 -0.68 -20.55
C LEU A 215 -25.13 -1.22 -21.29
N SER A 216 -24.61 -0.48 -22.25
CA SER A 216 -23.36 -0.83 -22.91
C SER A 216 -22.17 -0.70 -21.96
N TRP A 217 -21.05 -1.38 -22.24
CA TRP A 217 -19.84 -1.28 -21.45
C TRP A 217 -19.25 0.14 -21.40
N ARG A 218 -19.48 0.93 -22.48
CA ARG A 218 -19.07 2.34 -22.54
C ARG A 218 -19.87 3.21 -21.58
N GLU A 219 -21.20 3.01 -21.53
CA GLU A 219 -22.05 3.69 -20.55
C GLU A 219 -21.71 3.28 -19.12
N ALA A 220 -21.43 1.99 -18.90
CA ALA A 220 -20.97 1.48 -17.61
C ALA A 220 -19.67 2.17 -17.17
N ARG A 221 -18.69 2.31 -18.09
CA ARG A 221 -17.44 3.03 -17.85
C ARG A 221 -17.67 4.46 -17.40
N GLU A 222 -18.48 5.22 -18.13
CA GLU A 222 -18.76 6.62 -17.77
C GLU A 222 -19.46 6.73 -16.41
N ARG A 223 -20.31 5.77 -16.06
CA ARG A 223 -20.95 5.72 -14.74
C ARG A 223 -19.96 5.42 -13.63
N VAL A 224 -19.05 4.46 -13.80
CA VAL A 224 -17.98 4.16 -12.84
C VAL A 224 -17.08 5.37 -12.68
N LYS A 225 -16.64 5.97 -13.79
CA LYS A 225 -15.82 7.18 -13.80
C LYS A 225 -16.49 8.31 -13.01
N LYS A 226 -17.80 8.51 -13.17
CA LYS A 226 -18.54 9.53 -12.42
C LYS A 226 -18.66 9.21 -10.93
N ALA A 227 -18.78 7.93 -10.58
CA ALA A 227 -19.00 7.51 -9.20
C ALA A 227 -17.73 7.63 -8.33
N VAL A 228 -16.56 7.32 -8.89
CA VAL A 228 -15.28 7.22 -8.16
C VAL A 228 -14.13 7.89 -8.91
N TYR A 229 -14.36 9.04 -9.51
CA TYR A 229 -13.35 9.72 -10.33
C TYR A 229 -12.06 9.98 -9.55
N SER A 230 -10.95 9.62 -10.18
CA SER A 230 -9.62 10.09 -9.83
C SER A 230 -8.83 10.38 -11.10
N PRO A 231 -8.05 11.47 -11.18
CA PRO A 231 -7.15 11.72 -12.30
C PRO A 231 -5.91 10.82 -12.28
N ILE A 232 -5.79 9.96 -11.30
CA ILE A 232 -4.63 9.09 -11.05
C ILE A 232 -4.87 7.76 -11.73
N ALA A 233 -3.94 7.35 -12.61
CA ALA A 233 -4.06 6.10 -13.33
C ALA A 233 -4.19 4.90 -12.38
N GLN A 234 -3.37 4.84 -11.34
CA GLN A 234 -3.32 3.73 -10.39
C GLN A 234 -4.40 3.76 -9.29
N TYR A 235 -5.37 4.68 -9.31
CA TYR A 235 -6.42 4.71 -8.28
C TYR A 235 -7.24 3.41 -8.28
N SER A 236 -7.11 2.61 -7.22
CA SER A 236 -7.65 1.26 -7.13
C SER A 236 -9.16 1.17 -7.37
N PRO A 237 -10.04 1.98 -6.76
CA PRO A 237 -11.48 1.84 -6.94
C PRO A 237 -11.95 1.93 -8.40
N ILE A 238 -11.43 2.89 -9.19
CA ILE A 238 -11.85 3.03 -10.58
C ILE A 238 -11.40 1.85 -11.42
N ASN A 239 -10.19 1.34 -11.17
CA ASN A 239 -9.63 0.19 -11.87
C ASN A 239 -10.37 -1.10 -11.54
N LEU A 240 -10.78 -1.32 -10.29
CA LEU A 240 -11.67 -2.44 -9.91
C LEU A 240 -13.03 -2.36 -10.61
N GLY A 241 -13.56 -1.16 -10.80
CA GLY A 241 -14.75 -0.93 -11.62
C GLY A 241 -14.55 -1.32 -13.09
N PHE A 242 -13.40 -0.96 -13.68
CA PHE A 242 -13.07 -1.29 -15.07
C PHE A 242 -12.74 -2.77 -15.27
N GLN A 243 -12.04 -3.39 -14.31
CA GLN A 243 -11.89 -4.84 -14.23
C GLN A 243 -13.25 -5.55 -14.23
N THR A 244 -14.20 -5.06 -13.44
CA THR A 244 -15.57 -5.59 -13.39
C THR A 244 -16.29 -5.46 -14.74
N ILE A 245 -16.08 -4.35 -15.47
CA ILE A 245 -16.62 -4.16 -16.83
C ILE A 245 -16.02 -5.20 -17.77
N GLY A 246 -14.71 -5.37 -17.81
CA GLY A 246 -14.05 -6.38 -18.64
C GLY A 246 -14.60 -7.78 -18.38
N LEU A 247 -14.70 -8.16 -17.11
CA LEU A 247 -15.19 -9.48 -16.70
C LEU A 247 -16.65 -9.72 -17.12
N LEU A 248 -17.55 -8.76 -16.91
CA LEU A 248 -18.99 -8.93 -17.18
C LEU A 248 -19.34 -8.83 -18.65
N TYR A 249 -18.79 -7.85 -19.36
CA TYR A 249 -19.15 -7.55 -20.74
C TYR A 249 -18.33 -8.34 -21.77
N GLY A 250 -17.28 -9.06 -21.32
CA GLY A 250 -16.48 -9.94 -22.16
C GLY A 250 -17.29 -11.13 -22.67
N GLU A 251 -17.41 -11.26 -24.00
CA GLU A 251 -18.06 -12.38 -24.68
C GLU A 251 -17.13 -13.59 -24.80
N ASN A 252 -15.82 -13.34 -24.86
CA ASN A 252 -14.74 -14.33 -24.87
C ASN A 252 -13.52 -13.74 -24.18
N PHE A 253 -12.45 -14.55 -24.04
CA PHE A 253 -11.22 -14.16 -23.34
C PHE A 253 -10.63 -12.85 -23.87
N GLY A 254 -10.37 -12.77 -25.18
CA GLY A 254 -9.75 -11.59 -25.80
C GLY A 254 -10.61 -10.33 -25.65
N ASP A 255 -11.92 -10.46 -25.84
CA ASP A 255 -12.87 -9.38 -25.68
C ASP A 255 -12.93 -8.87 -24.24
N ALA A 256 -12.85 -9.77 -23.25
CA ALA A 256 -12.85 -9.42 -21.83
C ALA A 256 -11.63 -8.58 -21.44
N ILE A 257 -10.42 -9.06 -21.75
CA ILE A 257 -9.19 -8.34 -21.43
C ILE A 257 -9.10 -7.01 -22.19
N CYS A 258 -9.49 -6.99 -23.48
CA CYS A 258 -9.47 -5.77 -24.27
C CYS A 258 -10.50 -4.73 -23.79
N LYS A 259 -11.70 -5.12 -23.35
CA LYS A 259 -12.68 -4.18 -22.76
C LYS A 259 -12.18 -3.56 -21.46
N ALA A 260 -11.51 -4.34 -20.59
CA ALA A 260 -10.88 -3.81 -19.38
C ALA A 260 -9.81 -2.77 -19.74
N VAL A 261 -8.86 -3.13 -20.59
CA VAL A 261 -7.78 -2.26 -21.07
C VAL A 261 -8.33 -1.00 -21.77
N ASN A 262 -9.35 -1.13 -22.61
CA ASN A 262 -9.97 -0.01 -23.33
C ASN A 262 -10.70 0.97 -22.41
N CYS A 263 -10.99 0.61 -21.15
CA CYS A 263 -11.47 1.55 -20.16
C CYS A 263 -10.42 2.60 -19.77
N GLY A 264 -9.14 2.35 -20.00
CA GLY A 264 -8.04 3.26 -19.66
C GLY A 264 -7.57 3.12 -18.20
N TRP A 265 -6.95 4.16 -17.69
CA TRP A 265 -6.29 4.20 -16.37
C TRP A 265 -5.13 3.21 -16.28
N ASP A 266 -5.16 2.28 -15.36
CA ASP A 266 -4.13 1.28 -15.10
C ASP A 266 -4.39 0.04 -15.95
N THR A 267 -3.90 0.08 -17.16
CA THR A 267 -4.33 -0.83 -18.23
C THR A 267 -3.73 -2.22 -18.14
N ASP A 268 -2.47 -2.34 -17.72
CA ASP A 268 -1.81 -3.63 -17.52
C ASP A 268 -2.40 -4.36 -16.32
N CYS A 269 -2.58 -3.66 -15.21
CA CYS A 269 -3.19 -4.19 -13.99
C CYS A 269 -4.62 -4.72 -14.25
N THR A 270 -5.47 -3.91 -14.91
CA THR A 270 -6.86 -4.32 -15.20
C THR A 270 -6.93 -5.47 -16.18
N GLY A 271 -6.09 -5.42 -17.23
CA GLY A 271 -5.99 -6.50 -18.21
C GLY A 271 -5.48 -7.81 -17.61
N ALA A 272 -4.41 -7.74 -16.81
CA ALA A 272 -3.81 -8.88 -16.14
C ALA A 272 -4.79 -9.58 -15.20
N THR A 273 -5.46 -8.81 -14.33
CA THR A 273 -6.41 -9.39 -13.36
C THR A 273 -7.64 -10.00 -14.04
N VAL A 274 -8.21 -9.34 -15.07
CA VAL A 274 -9.33 -9.94 -15.84
C VAL A 274 -8.88 -11.22 -16.53
N GLY A 275 -7.68 -11.23 -17.10
CA GLY A 275 -7.11 -12.43 -17.71
C GLY A 275 -6.92 -13.58 -16.72
N ALA A 276 -6.42 -13.27 -15.53
CA ALA A 276 -6.23 -14.23 -14.44
C ALA A 276 -7.57 -14.82 -13.96
N ILE A 277 -8.54 -13.97 -13.66
CA ILE A 277 -9.89 -14.40 -13.24
C ILE A 277 -10.53 -15.29 -14.30
N TRP A 278 -10.44 -14.90 -15.58
CA TRP A 278 -10.95 -15.72 -16.69
C TRP A 278 -10.28 -17.09 -16.74
N GLY A 279 -8.95 -17.13 -16.59
CA GLY A 279 -8.18 -18.36 -16.54
C GLY A 279 -8.55 -19.27 -15.38
N ILE A 280 -8.86 -18.70 -14.19
CA ILE A 280 -9.35 -19.50 -13.05
C ILE A 280 -10.77 -20.03 -13.32
N ILE A 281 -11.67 -19.23 -13.86
CA ILE A 281 -13.04 -19.66 -14.15
C ILE A 281 -13.06 -20.82 -15.14
N TYR A 282 -12.36 -20.67 -16.28
CA TYR A 282 -12.49 -21.57 -17.44
C TYR A 282 -11.30 -22.53 -17.61
N GLY A 283 -10.24 -22.37 -16.79
CA GLY A 283 -9.00 -23.15 -16.91
C GLY A 283 -8.21 -22.79 -18.18
N ARG A 284 -7.07 -23.46 -18.38
CA ARG A 284 -6.26 -23.35 -19.60
C ARG A 284 -7.08 -23.62 -20.88
N ILE A 285 -8.02 -24.54 -20.80
CA ILE A 285 -8.86 -24.93 -21.93
C ILE A 285 -9.75 -23.76 -22.41
N GLY A 286 -10.12 -22.86 -21.51
CA GLY A 286 -10.91 -21.67 -21.80
C GLY A 286 -10.12 -20.51 -22.39
N LEU A 287 -8.80 -20.65 -22.56
CA LEU A 287 -7.95 -19.63 -23.18
C LEU A 287 -7.63 -19.99 -24.62
N PRO A 288 -8.03 -19.19 -25.61
CA PRO A 288 -7.77 -19.48 -27.04
C PRO A 288 -6.26 -19.50 -27.34
N GLU A 289 -5.83 -20.44 -28.18
CA GLU A 289 -4.42 -20.63 -28.56
C GLU A 289 -3.80 -19.35 -29.16
N GLU A 290 -4.57 -18.61 -29.94
CA GLU A 290 -4.12 -17.35 -30.52
C GLU A 290 -3.66 -16.34 -29.47
N TRP A 291 -4.24 -16.33 -28.26
CA TRP A 291 -3.87 -15.42 -27.20
C TRP A 291 -2.67 -15.90 -26.36
N VAL A 292 -2.51 -17.20 -26.16
CA VAL A 292 -1.46 -17.73 -25.26
C VAL A 292 -0.20 -18.19 -25.99
N LYS A 293 -0.34 -18.78 -27.19
CA LYS A 293 0.77 -19.33 -27.95
C LYS A 293 1.83 -18.29 -28.36
N PRO A 294 1.48 -17.04 -28.75
CA PRO A 294 2.48 -16.04 -29.11
C PRO A 294 3.39 -15.62 -27.97
N LEU A 295 2.94 -15.76 -26.72
CA LEU A 295 3.72 -15.43 -25.53
C LEU A 295 4.54 -16.62 -25.02
N GLY A 296 4.09 -17.85 -25.27
CA GLY A 296 4.73 -19.05 -24.75
C GLY A 296 4.59 -19.22 -23.24
N GLU A 297 5.48 -20.01 -22.66
CA GLU A 297 5.45 -20.37 -21.23
C GLU A 297 6.60 -19.78 -20.41
N ALA A 298 7.56 -19.13 -21.03
CA ALA A 298 8.70 -18.57 -20.32
C ALA A 298 8.24 -17.49 -19.32
N ILE A 299 8.90 -17.42 -18.17
CA ILE A 299 8.73 -16.31 -17.25
C ILE A 299 9.86 -15.32 -17.49
N THR A 300 9.48 -14.09 -17.87
CA THR A 300 10.42 -12.99 -18.07
C THR A 300 10.32 -12.04 -16.88
N VAL A 301 11.47 -11.59 -16.36
CA VAL A 301 11.55 -10.63 -15.25
C VAL A 301 12.31 -9.40 -15.68
N SER A 302 11.89 -8.24 -15.13
CA SER A 302 12.43 -6.92 -15.51
C SER A 302 13.75 -6.59 -14.81
N GLY A 303 14.06 -7.21 -13.71
CA GLY A 303 15.11 -6.78 -12.77
C GLY A 303 14.57 -5.91 -11.64
N GLY A 304 13.25 -5.81 -11.49
CA GLY A 304 12.58 -5.24 -10.32
C GLY A 304 12.62 -6.13 -9.09
N ILE A 305 13.06 -7.38 -9.24
CA ILE A 305 13.20 -8.37 -8.16
C ILE A 305 14.60 -9.00 -8.14
N LYS A 306 15.02 -9.49 -6.98
CA LYS A 306 16.31 -10.16 -6.77
C LYS A 306 16.25 -11.18 -5.64
N ASN A 307 17.31 -11.98 -5.47
CA ASN A 307 17.49 -12.92 -4.35
C ASN A 307 16.38 -13.98 -4.23
N ILE A 308 15.76 -14.35 -5.35
CA ILE A 308 14.75 -15.41 -5.41
C ILE A 308 15.07 -16.41 -6.53
N ASN A 309 14.50 -17.59 -6.42
CA ASN A 309 14.56 -18.60 -7.48
C ASN A 309 13.31 -18.48 -8.35
N VAL A 310 13.43 -17.82 -9.50
CA VAL A 310 12.34 -17.66 -10.46
C VAL A 310 12.08 -19.00 -11.16
N PRO A 311 10.83 -19.53 -11.17
CA PRO A 311 10.46 -20.69 -11.98
C PRO A 311 10.75 -20.44 -13.46
N ARG A 312 11.18 -21.47 -14.19
CA ARG A 312 11.58 -21.33 -15.60
C ARG A 312 10.40 -21.15 -16.54
N SER A 313 9.22 -21.61 -16.12
CA SER A 313 8.01 -21.58 -16.93
C SER A 313 6.76 -21.42 -16.07
N LEU A 314 5.66 -21.00 -16.71
CA LEU A 314 4.36 -20.90 -16.05
C LEU A 314 3.83 -22.28 -15.58
N SER A 315 4.21 -23.36 -16.26
CA SER A 315 3.89 -24.74 -15.83
C SER A 315 4.67 -25.16 -14.58
N GLU A 316 5.96 -24.77 -14.45
CA GLU A 316 6.75 -24.96 -13.23
C GLU A 316 6.17 -24.13 -12.07
N LEU A 317 5.88 -22.84 -12.29
CA LEU A 317 5.20 -21.96 -11.33
C LEU A 317 3.88 -22.59 -10.84
N THR A 318 3.05 -23.06 -11.77
CA THR A 318 1.78 -23.72 -11.46
C THR A 318 1.98 -24.92 -10.53
N SER A 319 2.94 -25.78 -10.84
CA SER A 319 3.21 -26.99 -10.05
C SER A 319 3.68 -26.67 -8.64
N GLU A 320 4.55 -25.64 -8.48
CA GLU A 320 5.01 -25.18 -7.17
C GLU A 320 3.87 -24.57 -6.36
N VAL A 321 3.04 -23.72 -6.97
CA VAL A 321 1.87 -23.08 -6.32
C VAL A 321 0.86 -24.14 -5.87
N CYS A 322 0.53 -25.11 -6.73
CA CYS A 322 -0.39 -26.19 -6.39
C CYS A 322 0.12 -27.08 -5.24
N ALA A 323 1.44 -27.35 -5.21
CA ALA A 323 2.05 -28.11 -4.12
C ALA A 323 1.98 -27.35 -2.77
N ILE A 324 2.16 -26.03 -2.80
CA ILE A 324 2.01 -25.18 -1.61
C ILE A 324 0.54 -25.09 -1.21
N GLY A 325 -0.38 -24.91 -2.16
CA GLY A 325 -1.82 -24.84 -1.88
C GLY A 325 -2.35 -26.07 -1.18
N SER A 326 -1.91 -27.27 -1.57
CA SER A 326 -2.25 -28.51 -0.85
C SER A 326 -1.80 -28.49 0.61
N LYS A 327 -0.62 -27.89 0.90
CA LYS A 327 -0.14 -27.72 2.29
C LYS A 327 -0.94 -26.66 3.04
N VAL A 328 -1.31 -25.57 2.38
CA VAL A 328 -2.14 -24.48 2.94
C VAL A 328 -3.51 -25.01 3.36
N LEU A 329 -4.22 -25.69 2.45
CA LEU A 329 -5.54 -26.26 2.74
C LEU A 329 -5.51 -27.24 3.93
N ASN A 330 -4.46 -28.04 4.03
CA ASN A 330 -4.27 -28.97 5.14
C ASN A 330 -3.93 -28.26 6.46
N PHE A 331 -3.03 -27.29 6.43
CA PHE A 331 -2.59 -26.55 7.62
C PHE A 331 -3.73 -25.78 8.28
N PHE A 332 -4.56 -25.13 7.49
CA PHE A 332 -5.71 -24.36 7.96
C PHE A 332 -7.00 -25.20 8.12
N GLU A 333 -6.89 -26.52 7.96
CA GLU A 333 -8.05 -27.43 8.04
C GLU A 333 -9.23 -26.98 7.17
N ALA A 334 -8.91 -26.50 5.95
CA ALA A 334 -9.90 -25.95 5.03
C ALA A 334 -11.03 -26.96 4.75
N PRO A 335 -12.27 -26.51 4.53
CA PRO A 335 -13.38 -27.39 4.13
C PRO A 335 -13.30 -27.81 2.66
N VAL A 336 -12.12 -27.68 2.05
CA VAL A 336 -11.78 -28.06 0.69
C VAL A 336 -10.62 -29.06 0.73
N GLU A 337 -10.64 -30.07 -0.13
CA GLU A 337 -9.54 -31.02 -0.30
C GLU A 337 -9.21 -31.23 -1.77
N ILE A 338 -7.93 -31.40 -2.08
CA ILE A 338 -7.48 -31.83 -3.39
C ILE A 338 -7.63 -33.34 -3.48
N SER A 339 -8.33 -33.82 -4.50
CA SER A 339 -8.74 -35.22 -4.64
C SER A 339 -8.55 -35.74 -6.08
N GLU A 340 -9.09 -36.91 -6.39
CA GLU A 340 -9.09 -37.48 -7.75
C GLU A 340 -10.30 -37.02 -8.57
N ILE A 341 -11.35 -36.52 -7.92
CA ILE A 341 -12.61 -36.11 -8.56
C ILE A 341 -13.08 -34.75 -8.05
N ASP A 342 -13.84 -34.07 -8.88
CA ASP A 342 -14.54 -32.84 -8.47
C ASP A 342 -15.87 -33.18 -7.80
N ASP A 343 -16.15 -32.56 -6.64
CA ASP A 343 -17.45 -32.58 -5.98
C ASP A 343 -17.74 -31.21 -5.36
N PHE A 344 -18.57 -30.44 -6.03
CA PHE A 344 -18.97 -29.09 -5.63
C PHE A 344 -20.36 -29.01 -4.99
N ASN A 345 -20.92 -30.17 -4.54
CA ASN A 345 -22.22 -30.20 -3.92
C ASN A 345 -22.23 -29.38 -2.61
N GLY A 346 -23.14 -28.41 -2.52
CA GLY A 346 -23.25 -27.54 -1.34
C GLY A 346 -22.16 -26.49 -1.20
N ALA A 347 -21.24 -26.39 -2.17
CA ALA A 347 -20.06 -25.51 -2.12
C ALA A 347 -20.44 -24.03 -1.95
N GLU A 348 -21.45 -23.54 -2.66
CA GLU A 348 -21.89 -22.12 -2.56
C GLU A 348 -22.27 -21.75 -1.11
N LYS A 349 -22.99 -22.62 -0.41
CA LYS A 349 -23.34 -22.40 1.00
C LYS A 349 -22.11 -22.40 1.91
N THR A 350 -21.17 -23.29 1.66
CA THR A 350 -19.90 -23.34 2.40
C THR A 350 -19.10 -22.07 2.20
N LEU A 351 -18.94 -21.61 0.95
CA LEU A 351 -18.23 -20.36 0.62
C LEU A 351 -18.85 -19.17 1.37
N MET A 352 -20.16 -19.01 1.35
CA MET A 352 -20.85 -17.91 2.04
C MET A 352 -20.64 -17.96 3.56
N THR A 353 -20.47 -19.14 4.15
CA THR A 353 -20.16 -19.27 5.57
C THR A 353 -18.74 -18.81 5.89
N LEU A 354 -17.77 -19.16 5.04
CA LEU A 354 -16.37 -18.80 5.22
C LEU A 354 -16.11 -17.27 5.14
N ILE A 355 -16.94 -16.55 4.40
CA ILE A 355 -16.79 -15.10 4.22
C ILE A 355 -17.18 -14.30 5.47
N ASN A 356 -18.02 -14.83 6.34
CA ASN A 356 -18.53 -14.09 7.50
C ASN A 356 -17.43 -13.62 8.47
N ASP A 357 -16.31 -14.33 8.53
CA ASP A 357 -15.18 -14.01 9.43
C ASP A 357 -14.22 -12.96 8.85
N ILE A 358 -14.32 -12.69 7.54
CA ILE A 358 -13.40 -11.77 6.82
C ILE A 358 -13.53 -10.33 7.35
N LYS A 359 -14.71 -9.91 7.77
CA LYS A 359 -14.97 -8.56 8.29
C LYS A 359 -14.06 -8.16 9.46
N ASN A 360 -13.56 -9.14 10.21
CA ASN A 360 -12.66 -8.89 11.33
C ASN A 360 -11.27 -8.43 10.87
N LEU A 361 -10.84 -8.78 9.65
CA LEU A 361 -9.54 -8.44 9.12
C LEU A 361 -9.41 -6.92 8.91
N TRP A 362 -10.23 -6.38 8.02
CA TRP A 362 -10.13 -4.97 7.63
C TRP A 362 -10.68 -3.99 8.66
N SER A 363 -11.34 -4.45 9.73
CA SER A 363 -11.75 -3.61 10.86
C SER A 363 -10.60 -3.27 11.82
N ALA A 364 -9.45 -3.94 11.69
CA ALA A 364 -8.27 -3.66 12.48
C ALA A 364 -7.70 -2.27 12.13
N PRO A 365 -7.40 -1.44 13.15
CA PRO A 365 -6.90 -0.08 12.89
C PRO A 365 -5.47 -0.08 12.35
N ALA A 366 -5.21 0.71 11.31
CA ALA A 366 -3.93 0.79 10.62
C ALA A 366 -2.79 1.40 11.47
N ASN A 367 -3.12 2.07 12.56
CA ASN A 367 -2.16 2.65 13.51
C ASN A 367 -1.77 1.69 14.65
N LYS A 368 -2.08 0.38 14.52
CA LYS A 368 -1.86 -0.63 15.56
C LYS A 368 -0.93 -1.73 15.07
N VAL A 369 0.12 -2.03 15.82
CA VAL A 369 1.03 -3.15 15.57
C VAL A 369 0.81 -4.23 16.62
N ASP A 370 0.65 -5.48 16.20
CA ASP A 370 0.47 -6.64 17.07
C ASP A 370 1.73 -7.53 17.10
N PHE A 371 2.12 -7.98 18.30
CA PHE A 371 3.23 -8.90 18.52
C PHE A 371 2.75 -10.13 19.28
N ASP A 372 2.79 -11.29 18.64
CA ASP A 372 2.47 -12.57 19.28
C ASP A 372 3.71 -13.16 19.94
N LEU A 373 3.67 -13.31 21.27
CA LEU A 373 4.75 -13.76 22.12
C LEU A 373 4.39 -15.05 22.85
N THR A 374 4.10 -16.12 22.17
CA THR A 374 3.80 -17.44 22.73
C THR A 374 2.80 -17.46 23.92
N SER A 375 3.00 -16.62 24.91
CA SER A 375 2.18 -16.53 26.16
C SER A 375 1.34 -15.27 26.26
N LEU A 376 1.72 -14.24 25.53
CA LEU A 376 1.10 -12.92 25.52
C LEU A 376 0.96 -12.43 24.08
N ARG A 377 -0.08 -11.68 23.83
CA ARG A 377 -0.13 -10.76 22.68
C ARG A 377 0.10 -9.35 23.22
N VAL A 378 1.01 -8.61 22.58
CA VAL A 378 1.28 -7.20 22.89
C VAL A 378 0.90 -6.37 21.66
N SER A 379 0.01 -5.41 21.83
CA SER A 379 -0.37 -4.49 20.78
C SER A 379 0.07 -3.08 21.12
N ILE A 380 0.57 -2.35 20.14
CA ILE A 380 0.94 -0.94 20.24
C ILE A 380 0.01 -0.14 19.34
N THR A 381 -0.81 0.74 19.92
CA THR A 381 -1.68 1.65 19.15
C THR A 381 -1.14 3.06 19.26
N TYR A 382 -0.69 3.65 18.16
CA TYR A 382 -0.17 5.01 18.07
C TYR A 382 -1.34 6.01 17.97
N MET A 383 -1.70 6.64 19.08
CA MET A 383 -2.87 7.54 19.13
C MET A 383 -2.65 8.85 18.37
N ASP A 384 -1.42 9.37 18.40
CA ASP A 384 -1.02 10.60 17.70
C ASP A 384 -0.12 10.30 16.48
N GLY A 385 -0.12 9.03 15.99
CA GLY A 385 0.81 8.56 14.98
C GLY A 385 2.21 8.30 15.53
N PRO A 386 3.13 7.75 14.70
CA PRO A 386 4.48 7.40 15.15
C PRO A 386 5.46 8.59 15.17
N ALA A 387 5.06 9.79 14.74
CA ALA A 387 5.96 10.94 14.63
C ALA A 387 6.11 11.71 15.93
N LEU A 388 7.34 11.86 16.41
CA LEU A 388 7.68 12.74 17.54
C LEU A 388 7.84 14.19 17.07
N LEU A 389 7.22 15.09 17.82
CA LEU A 389 7.38 16.53 17.64
C LEU A 389 8.01 17.12 18.90
N PRO A 390 8.93 18.09 18.78
CA PRO A 390 9.61 18.68 19.94
C PRO A 390 8.65 19.22 20.99
N ASP A 391 8.91 18.85 22.24
CA ASP A 391 8.19 19.30 23.44
C ASP A 391 6.68 19.03 23.44
N LYS A 392 6.20 18.21 22.50
CA LYS A 392 4.81 17.75 22.44
C LYS A 392 4.69 16.31 22.92
N PRO A 393 3.69 15.97 23.74
CA PRO A 393 3.44 14.60 24.12
C PRO A 393 2.94 13.80 22.92
N ASN A 394 3.52 12.63 22.67
CA ASN A 394 3.03 11.63 21.74
C ASN A 394 2.41 10.49 22.54
N ARG A 395 1.11 10.24 22.33
CA ARG A 395 0.33 9.27 23.10
C ARG A 395 0.24 7.94 22.36
N PHE A 396 0.33 6.86 23.13
CA PHE A 396 0.12 5.51 22.63
C PHE A 396 -0.53 4.62 23.71
N ILE A 397 -1.14 3.53 23.26
CA ILE A 397 -1.75 2.52 24.13
C ILE A 397 -1.01 1.21 23.93
N LEU A 398 -0.60 0.60 25.03
CA LEU A 398 -0.17 -0.79 25.06
C LEU A 398 -1.31 -1.67 25.52
N THR A 399 -1.72 -2.61 24.68
CA THR A 399 -2.64 -3.68 25.07
C THR A 399 -1.80 -4.92 25.33
N VAL A 400 -1.93 -5.52 26.52
CA VAL A 400 -1.31 -6.79 26.86
C VAL A 400 -2.42 -7.80 27.10
N GLU A 401 -2.43 -8.90 26.35
CA GLU A 401 -3.42 -9.98 26.42
C GLU A 401 -2.76 -11.29 26.84
N ASN A 402 -3.36 -11.95 27.84
CA ASN A 402 -2.90 -13.25 28.28
C ASN A 402 -3.45 -14.36 27.39
N MET A 403 -2.61 -14.92 26.53
CA MET A 403 -2.98 -16.00 25.59
C MET A 403 -3.00 -17.40 26.25
N ARG A 404 -2.78 -17.49 27.57
CA ARG A 404 -2.74 -18.75 28.31
C ARG A 404 -4.08 -19.07 28.95
N LEU A 405 -4.28 -20.35 29.25
CA LEU A 405 -5.45 -20.85 29.99
C LEU A 405 -5.32 -20.68 31.51
N LYS A 406 -4.28 -19.96 31.99
CA LYS A 406 -4.02 -19.72 33.42
C LYS A 406 -3.69 -18.25 33.67
N PRO A 407 -4.04 -17.71 34.85
CA PRO A 407 -3.64 -16.36 35.24
C PRO A 407 -2.14 -16.16 35.16
N ILE A 408 -1.73 -14.94 34.88
CA ILE A 408 -0.35 -14.49 34.94
C ILE A 408 -0.22 -13.21 35.78
N SER A 409 0.93 -13.07 36.44
CA SER A 409 1.36 -11.83 37.06
C SER A 409 2.75 -11.48 36.56
N GLY A 410 3.06 -10.21 36.43
CA GLY A 410 4.34 -9.80 35.87
C GLY A 410 4.58 -8.31 35.98
N THR A 411 5.67 -7.88 35.39
CA THR A 411 6.12 -6.48 35.37
C THR A 411 6.39 -6.05 33.93
N LEU A 412 5.81 -4.92 33.53
CA LEU A 412 6.04 -4.26 32.26
C LEU A 412 6.97 -3.06 32.48
N THR A 413 8.01 -2.96 31.65
CA THR A 413 8.97 -1.85 31.65
C THR A 413 9.12 -1.34 30.22
N ILE A 414 9.12 -0.01 30.04
CA ILE A 414 9.45 0.64 28.77
C ILE A 414 10.82 1.30 28.95
N GLN A 415 11.78 0.85 28.17
CA GLN A 415 13.10 1.46 28.08
C GLN A 415 13.09 2.50 26.97
N THR A 416 13.15 3.77 27.35
CA THR A 416 13.22 4.92 26.44
C THR A 416 14.64 5.36 26.21
N GLN A 417 14.84 6.24 25.23
CA GLN A 417 16.10 6.97 25.07
C GLN A 417 16.37 7.87 26.28
N PRO A 418 17.65 8.20 26.56
CA PRO A 418 17.98 9.16 27.62
C PRO A 418 17.27 10.49 27.44
N LEU A 419 16.93 11.16 28.55
CA LEU A 419 16.25 12.44 28.59
C LEU A 419 14.82 12.47 28.05
N TRP A 420 14.25 11.32 27.72
CA TRP A 420 12.84 11.24 27.35
C TRP A 420 11.95 11.14 28.60
N ILE A 421 10.83 11.83 28.59
CA ILE A 421 9.86 11.82 29.68
C ILE A 421 8.73 10.88 29.31
N LEU A 422 8.67 9.73 29.99
CA LEU A 422 7.59 8.75 29.85
C LEU A 422 6.56 8.95 30.98
N LYS A 423 5.28 9.04 30.63
CA LYS A 423 4.16 9.12 31.59
C LYS A 423 3.08 8.10 31.21
N PRO A 424 2.56 7.31 32.18
CA PRO A 424 3.11 7.11 33.52
C PRO A 424 4.49 6.45 33.48
N ALA A 425 5.26 6.58 34.58
CA ALA A 425 6.56 5.94 34.69
C ALA A 425 6.42 4.41 34.77
N THR A 426 7.45 3.70 34.31
CA THR A 426 7.57 2.25 34.49
C THR A 426 8.67 1.92 35.51
N PRO A 427 8.67 0.73 36.15
CA PRO A 427 7.84 -0.45 35.86
C PRO A 427 6.38 -0.34 36.32
N GLN A 428 5.50 -1.03 35.57
CA GLN A 428 4.08 -1.21 35.89
C GLN A 428 3.80 -2.67 36.21
N ARG A 429 2.99 -2.93 37.26
CA ARG A 429 2.58 -4.30 37.59
C ARG A 429 1.38 -4.69 36.73
N ILE A 430 1.41 -5.89 36.15
CA ILE A 430 0.29 -6.48 35.40
C ILE A 430 -0.17 -7.78 36.06
N ASN A 431 -1.50 -7.96 36.15
CA ASN A 431 -2.13 -9.18 36.63
C ASN A 431 -3.31 -9.45 35.69
N LEU A 432 -3.28 -10.59 34.99
CA LEU A 432 -4.24 -10.92 33.96
C LEU A 432 -4.80 -12.33 34.16
N GLN A 433 -6.10 -12.47 34.19
CA GLN A 433 -6.77 -13.79 34.14
C GLN A 433 -6.54 -14.46 32.79
N ALA A 434 -6.94 -15.72 32.63
CA ALA A 434 -6.90 -16.43 31.36
C ALA A 434 -7.73 -15.69 30.30
N GLY A 435 -7.13 -15.35 29.14
CA GLY A 435 -7.77 -14.62 28.06
C GLY A 435 -8.07 -13.14 28.35
N GLU A 436 -7.66 -12.63 29.52
CA GLU A 436 -7.88 -11.21 29.88
C GLU A 436 -6.87 -10.31 29.16
N LYS A 437 -7.31 -9.09 28.82
CA LYS A 437 -6.48 -8.04 28.27
C LYS A 437 -6.61 -6.74 29.06
N ILE A 438 -5.48 -6.03 29.18
CA ILE A 438 -5.39 -4.71 29.81
C ILE A 438 -4.87 -3.68 28.80
N ASN A 439 -5.45 -2.48 28.84
CA ASN A 439 -4.99 -1.34 28.07
C ASN A 439 -4.26 -0.35 29.00
N LEU A 440 -3.02 -0.02 28.68
CA LEU A 440 -2.17 0.89 29.42
C LEU A 440 -1.84 2.09 28.52
N ALA A 441 -2.35 3.26 28.90
CA ALA A 441 -2.10 4.50 28.15
C ALA A 441 -0.79 5.14 28.61
N PHE A 442 0.05 5.52 27.65
CA PHE A 442 1.32 6.20 27.85
C PHE A 442 1.44 7.43 26.98
N SER A 443 2.35 8.32 27.38
CA SER A 443 2.84 9.39 26.52
C SER A 443 4.34 9.57 26.67
N ILE A 444 4.99 9.94 25.57
CA ILE A 444 6.42 10.29 25.51
C ILE A 444 6.54 11.75 25.11
N THR A 445 7.40 12.49 25.80
CA THR A 445 7.76 13.89 25.48
C THR A 445 9.28 14.01 25.48
N THR A 446 9.83 14.71 24.48
CA THR A 446 11.27 14.95 24.38
C THR A 446 11.55 16.25 23.62
N SER A 447 12.75 16.81 23.82
CA SER A 447 13.20 18.02 23.10
C SER A 447 13.74 17.68 21.70
N ALA A 448 13.86 18.72 20.85
CA ALA A 448 14.34 18.60 19.48
C ALA A 448 15.69 17.87 19.35
N HIS A 449 16.65 18.17 20.21
CA HIS A 449 18.01 17.55 20.20
C HIS A 449 17.98 16.01 20.33
N ASN A 450 16.96 15.48 21.00
CA ASN A 450 16.82 14.06 21.30
C ASN A 450 15.88 13.31 20.35
N ILE A 451 15.45 13.96 19.25
CA ILE A 451 14.65 13.33 18.22
C ILE A 451 15.53 13.04 17.01
N ASP A 452 15.66 11.79 16.65
CA ASP A 452 16.34 11.35 15.44
C ASP A 452 15.34 10.89 14.36
N THR A 453 15.83 10.61 13.17
CA THR A 453 15.01 10.08 12.06
C THR A 453 14.28 8.80 12.44
N SER A 454 14.98 7.93 13.22
CA SER A 454 14.41 6.71 13.82
C SER A 454 14.77 6.68 15.30
N ASN A 455 13.80 6.33 16.14
CA ASN A 455 13.93 6.37 17.61
C ASN A 455 13.33 5.10 18.18
N GLU A 456 14.18 4.16 18.56
CA GLU A 456 13.76 2.87 19.10
C GLU A 456 13.71 2.91 20.62
N CYS A 457 12.60 2.45 21.18
CA CYS A 457 12.39 2.08 22.58
C CYS A 457 12.11 0.59 22.67
N THR A 458 12.25 0.02 23.86
CA THR A 458 11.98 -1.41 24.07
C THR A 458 10.96 -1.60 25.18
N ILE A 459 9.88 -2.31 24.87
CA ILE A 459 8.92 -2.80 25.86
C ILE A 459 9.40 -4.16 26.34
N LYS A 460 9.62 -4.31 27.66
CA LYS A 460 9.99 -5.57 28.30
C LYS A 460 8.91 -6.04 29.26
N ILE A 461 8.57 -7.32 29.16
CA ILE A 461 7.60 -7.95 30.06
C ILE A 461 8.25 -9.16 30.71
N SER A 462 8.31 -9.15 32.04
CA SER A 462 8.77 -10.26 32.87
C SER A 462 7.58 -10.87 33.58
N ILE A 463 7.31 -12.16 33.36
CA ILE A 463 6.29 -12.90 34.10
C ILE A 463 6.92 -13.50 35.34
N ASP A 464 6.24 -13.40 36.48
CA ASP A 464 6.72 -13.94 37.76
C ASP A 464 7.01 -15.43 37.68
N ASN A 465 8.12 -15.81 38.33
CA ASN A 465 8.59 -17.19 38.36
C ASN A 465 8.89 -17.79 36.96
N ARG A 466 9.19 -16.92 35.95
CA ARG A 466 9.64 -17.33 34.63
C ARG A 466 11.01 -16.71 34.32
N PRO A 467 11.92 -17.49 33.78
CA PRO A 467 13.28 -16.99 33.51
C PRO A 467 13.35 -16.08 32.26
N LYS A 468 12.39 -16.21 31.36
CA LYS A 468 12.38 -15.48 30.07
C LYS A 468 11.75 -14.10 30.23
N VAL A 469 12.47 -13.06 29.84
CA VAL A 469 11.96 -11.72 29.60
C VAL A 469 11.54 -11.64 28.13
N MET A 470 10.30 -11.24 27.89
CA MET A 470 9.78 -10.98 26.54
C MET A 470 9.99 -9.51 26.19
N SER A 471 10.36 -9.22 24.96
CA SER A 471 10.57 -7.84 24.50
C SER A 471 10.00 -7.63 23.10
N VAL A 472 9.49 -6.42 22.87
CA VAL A 472 9.06 -5.94 21.55
C VAL A 472 9.57 -4.54 21.32
N PRO A 473 9.88 -4.16 20.06
CA PRO A 473 10.26 -2.80 19.73
C PRO A 473 9.05 -1.87 19.83
N LEU A 474 9.29 -0.65 20.30
CA LEU A 474 8.38 0.49 20.22
C LEU A 474 9.14 1.59 19.48
N VAL A 475 8.77 1.85 18.24
CA VAL A 475 9.54 2.73 17.36
C VAL A 475 8.76 4.00 17.07
N PHE A 476 9.45 5.12 17.16
CA PHE A 476 8.98 6.43 16.74
C PHE A 476 9.91 7.00 15.66
N VAL A 477 9.37 7.91 14.85
CA VAL A 477 10.14 8.64 13.82
C VAL A 477 10.14 10.13 14.13
N GLY A 478 11.15 10.87 13.69
CA GLY A 478 11.14 12.32 13.79
C GLY A 478 10.18 12.95 12.79
N GLY A 479 9.35 13.89 13.24
CA GLY A 479 8.51 14.70 12.36
C GLY A 479 9.33 15.73 11.57
N PHE A 480 8.70 16.39 10.60
CA PHE A 480 9.35 17.36 9.72
C PHE A 480 9.45 18.73 10.39
N ARG A 481 10.65 19.32 10.37
CA ARG A 481 10.94 20.64 10.99
C ARG A 481 11.00 21.72 9.92
N TRP A 482 10.28 22.81 10.18
CA TRP A 482 10.18 23.94 9.27
C TRP A 482 10.34 25.26 10.04
N LEU A 483 10.81 26.30 9.34
CA LEU A 483 10.65 27.68 9.73
C LEU A 483 9.59 28.30 8.82
N ILE A 484 8.66 29.05 9.40
CA ILE A 484 7.58 29.71 8.67
C ILE A 484 7.67 31.22 8.88
N SER A 485 7.46 32.00 7.82
CA SER A 485 7.36 33.47 7.89
C SER A 485 5.95 33.90 8.29
N LYS A 486 5.76 35.17 8.56
CA LYS A 486 4.41 35.77 8.52
C LYS A 486 3.85 35.73 7.09
N VAL A 487 2.53 35.89 6.97
CA VAL A 487 1.88 36.10 5.66
C VAL A 487 2.08 37.56 5.21
N TYR A 488 2.43 37.72 3.96
CA TYR A 488 2.56 39.01 3.28
C TYR A 488 1.35 39.21 2.37
N HIS A 489 0.55 40.23 2.67
CA HIS A 489 -0.67 40.48 1.91
C HIS A 489 -0.44 41.44 0.71
N GLU A 490 0.67 42.18 0.70
CA GLU A 490 1.06 43.04 -0.41
C GLU A 490 2.60 43.11 -0.54
N PRO A 491 3.16 43.15 -1.74
CA PRO A 491 2.51 42.86 -3.02
C PRO A 491 2.24 41.35 -3.19
N ILE A 492 1.10 41.00 -3.79
CA ILE A 492 0.76 39.58 -4.08
C ILE A 492 1.31 39.22 -5.46
N SER A 493 2.60 38.94 -5.53
CA SER A 493 3.28 38.46 -6.73
C SER A 493 4.46 37.58 -6.38
N LEU A 494 4.57 36.44 -7.08
CA LEU A 494 5.74 35.56 -6.91
C LEU A 494 7.04 36.24 -7.32
N ASP A 495 7.00 37.20 -8.27
CA ASP A 495 8.18 37.88 -8.82
C ASP A 495 8.67 39.03 -7.94
N SER A 496 7.83 39.55 -7.06
CA SER A 496 8.24 40.60 -6.15
C SER A 496 9.08 40.05 -5.01
N PRO A 497 10.36 40.41 -4.88
CA PRO A 497 11.17 39.97 -3.75
C PRO A 497 10.61 40.51 -2.44
N LEU A 498 10.54 39.66 -1.43
CA LEU A 498 10.05 39.98 -0.08
C LEU A 498 11.16 39.75 0.96
N PRO A 499 11.09 40.34 2.16
CA PRO A 499 12.14 40.27 3.17
C PRO A 499 12.70 38.87 3.48
N PRO A 500 11.92 37.77 3.48
CA PRO A 500 12.45 36.44 3.72
C PRO A 500 13.51 35.98 2.70
N GLU A 501 13.51 36.53 1.47
CA GLU A 501 14.47 36.11 0.43
C GLU A 501 15.92 36.50 0.75
N LYS A 502 16.18 37.42 1.69
CA LYS A 502 17.51 37.71 2.22
C LYS A 502 18.16 36.47 2.88
N ASP A 503 17.34 35.55 3.41
CA ASP A 503 17.77 34.36 4.14
C ASP A 503 17.92 33.11 3.25
N ILE A 504 17.84 33.28 1.92
CA ILE A 504 17.82 32.17 0.94
C ILE A 504 19.06 31.25 1.04
N ASN A 505 20.17 31.76 1.57
CA ASN A 505 21.40 31.01 1.82
C ASN A 505 21.74 30.87 3.31
N SER A 506 20.86 31.29 4.21
CA SER A 506 21.12 31.29 5.65
C SER A 506 20.89 29.93 6.27
N TYR A 507 21.83 29.50 7.11
CA TYR A 507 21.71 28.30 7.95
C TYR A 507 21.39 28.66 9.43
N GLU A 508 21.03 29.88 9.68
CA GLU A 508 20.59 30.37 10.98
C GLU A 508 19.08 30.60 10.99
N MET A 509 18.50 30.71 12.17
CA MET A 509 17.06 30.91 12.29
C MET A 509 16.61 32.21 11.58
N GLY A 510 17.33 33.32 11.78
CA GLY A 510 16.96 34.63 11.24
C GLY A 510 15.82 35.30 11.99
N GLU A 511 15.65 36.61 11.74
CA GLU A 511 14.56 37.39 12.32
C GLU A 511 13.26 37.20 11.55
N GLY A 512 12.12 37.08 12.27
CA GLY A 512 10.78 36.95 11.69
C GLY A 512 10.40 35.54 11.24
N TRP A 513 11.25 34.55 11.54
CA TRP A 513 10.94 33.15 11.32
C TRP A 513 10.47 32.48 12.62
N VAL A 514 9.47 31.60 12.48
CA VAL A 514 8.91 30.84 13.59
C VAL A 514 9.11 29.34 13.34
N PRO A 515 9.71 28.58 14.28
CA PRO A 515 9.85 27.15 14.14
C PRO A 515 8.50 26.44 14.27
N ILE A 516 8.22 25.53 13.35
CA ILE A 516 7.04 24.69 13.35
C ILE A 516 7.43 23.23 13.02
N SER A 517 6.60 22.29 13.45
CA SER A 517 6.82 20.88 13.18
C SER A 517 5.52 20.21 12.80
N TRP A 518 5.56 19.41 11.74
CA TRP A 518 4.43 18.60 11.30
C TRP A 518 4.80 17.11 11.35
N PRO A 519 3.83 16.24 11.68
CA PRO A 519 4.10 14.79 11.75
C PRO A 519 4.34 14.16 10.37
N GLU A 520 3.82 14.77 9.32
CA GLU A 520 3.84 14.29 7.93
C GLU A 520 4.36 15.38 7.01
N ASN A 521 4.66 15.06 5.76
CA ASN A 521 5.08 16.05 4.76
C ASN A 521 3.95 16.94 4.20
N SER A 522 2.73 16.80 4.66
CA SER A 522 1.67 17.76 4.37
C SER A 522 1.97 19.10 5.04
N LEU A 523 2.05 20.16 4.24
CA LEU A 523 2.32 21.53 4.69
C LEU A 523 1.01 22.16 5.14
N LYS A 524 0.73 22.19 6.44
CA LYS A 524 -0.51 22.74 7.01
C LYS A 524 -0.46 24.28 7.07
N ILE A 525 -0.34 24.92 5.90
CA ILE A 525 -0.11 26.38 5.79
C ILE A 525 -1.39 27.19 5.61
N GLU A 526 -2.50 26.60 5.19
CA GLU A 526 -3.76 27.32 4.97
C GLU A 526 -4.24 28.06 6.23
N GLU A 527 -4.03 27.49 7.40
CA GLU A 527 -4.42 28.07 8.68
C GLU A 527 -3.80 29.45 8.98
N PHE A 528 -2.61 29.72 8.41
CA PHE A 528 -1.90 30.99 8.63
C PHE A 528 -2.45 32.14 7.79
N PHE A 529 -3.14 31.84 6.71
CA PHE A 529 -3.74 32.85 5.82
C PHE A 529 -5.04 33.45 6.34
N ASN A 530 -5.69 32.81 7.31
CA ASN A 530 -6.99 33.22 7.83
C ASN A 530 -8.04 33.51 6.72
N GLY A 531 -7.98 32.72 5.65
CA GLY A 531 -8.85 32.87 4.49
C GLY A 531 -8.53 34.04 3.55
N GLN A 532 -7.46 34.81 3.79
CA GLN A 532 -7.06 35.96 2.99
C GLN A 532 -6.01 35.57 1.95
N PRO A 533 -6.01 36.22 0.77
CA PRO A 533 -4.90 36.11 -0.18
C PRO A 533 -3.58 36.59 0.42
N GLY A 534 -2.48 36.04 -0.04
CA GLY A 534 -1.16 36.44 0.44
C GLY A 534 -0.05 35.48 0.02
N ILE A 535 1.14 35.77 0.50
CA ILE A 535 2.36 34.98 0.26
C ILE A 535 2.95 34.57 1.61
N ILE A 536 3.35 33.30 1.72
CA ILE A 536 4.07 32.77 2.87
C ILE A 536 5.37 32.12 2.40
N TYR A 537 6.38 32.15 3.26
CA TYR A 537 7.64 31.45 3.03
C TYR A 537 7.83 30.35 4.05
N LEU A 538 8.43 29.27 3.59
CA LEU A 538 8.84 28.11 4.39
C LEU A 538 10.33 27.84 4.17
N ARG A 539 11.04 27.50 5.24
CA ARG A 539 12.43 27.01 5.16
C ARG A 539 12.51 25.64 5.77
N HIS A 540 13.20 24.75 5.09
CA HIS A 540 13.43 23.39 5.53
C HIS A 540 14.92 23.05 5.39
N PHE A 541 15.44 22.26 6.31
CA PHE A 541 16.83 21.86 6.30
C PHE A 541 16.92 20.34 6.16
N ILE A 542 17.74 19.90 5.24
CA ILE A 542 17.95 18.49 4.94
C ILE A 542 19.42 18.18 5.11
N ARG A 543 19.76 17.29 6.05
CA ARG A 543 21.12 16.81 6.16
C ARG A 543 21.26 15.51 5.39
N SER A 544 22.12 15.51 4.38
CA SER A 544 22.48 14.32 3.60
C SER A 544 23.84 13.77 4.05
N PRO A 545 24.01 12.46 4.25
CA PRO A 545 25.30 11.88 4.61
C PRO A 545 26.35 11.96 3.49
N ASN A 546 25.90 12.09 2.25
CA ASN A 546 26.75 12.20 1.05
C ASN A 546 26.14 13.10 0.00
N GLU A 547 26.93 13.47 -0.98
CA GLU A 547 26.45 14.14 -2.19
C GLU A 547 25.63 13.15 -3.05
N ARG A 548 24.44 13.57 -3.51
CA ARG A 548 23.56 12.72 -4.32
C ARG A 548 22.54 13.50 -5.15
N ARG A 549 22.15 12.92 -6.28
CA ARG A 549 21.00 13.39 -7.06
C ARG A 549 19.70 12.97 -6.40
N VAL A 550 18.74 13.88 -6.40
CA VAL A 550 17.39 13.69 -5.85
C VAL A 550 16.36 14.33 -6.78
N ILE A 551 15.11 13.96 -6.59
CA ILE A 551 13.95 14.73 -7.08
C ILE A 551 13.33 15.41 -5.87
N ILE A 552 13.17 16.72 -5.95
CA ILE A 552 12.46 17.52 -4.95
C ILE A 552 11.13 17.98 -5.57
N GLY A 553 10.04 17.80 -4.84
CA GLY A 553 8.71 18.21 -5.26
C GLY A 553 7.96 19.00 -4.19
N VAL A 554 7.16 19.93 -4.66
CA VAL A 554 6.17 20.64 -3.84
C VAL A 554 4.82 20.55 -4.57
N PRO A 555 4.23 19.32 -4.64
CA PRO A 555 2.90 19.20 -5.21
C PRO A 555 1.92 20.07 -4.43
N ASN A 556 1.21 20.93 -5.14
CA ASN A 556 0.31 21.91 -4.58
C ASN A 556 -0.74 22.35 -5.61
N ASN A 557 -1.82 22.96 -5.13
CA ASN A 557 -2.90 23.51 -5.95
C ASN A 557 -2.80 25.02 -6.14
N SER A 558 -1.60 25.59 -6.06
CA SER A 558 -1.38 27.04 -6.14
C SER A 558 -0.12 27.38 -6.95
N ARG A 559 0.37 28.60 -6.78
CA ARG A 559 1.60 29.09 -7.42
C ARG A 559 2.73 29.14 -6.40
N MET A 560 3.92 28.68 -6.78
CA MET A 560 5.06 28.63 -5.87
C MET A 560 6.40 28.80 -6.55
N LYS A 561 7.43 29.17 -5.79
CA LYS A 561 8.86 29.06 -6.13
C LYS A 561 9.57 28.24 -5.07
N ILE A 562 10.53 27.45 -5.49
CA ILE A 562 11.39 26.68 -4.59
C ILE A 562 12.87 26.93 -4.93
N TRP A 563 13.65 27.15 -3.90
CA TRP A 563 15.12 27.26 -3.99
C TRP A 563 15.78 26.16 -3.20
N LEU A 564 16.92 25.68 -3.71
CA LEU A 564 17.82 24.78 -3.01
C LEU A 564 19.20 25.43 -2.92
N ASN A 565 19.70 25.59 -1.69
CA ASN A 565 21.03 26.20 -1.43
C ASN A 565 21.22 27.55 -2.13
N GLY A 566 20.15 28.34 -2.23
CA GLY A 566 20.15 29.67 -2.81
C GLY A 566 19.89 29.75 -4.32
N GLU A 567 19.88 28.62 -5.00
CA GLU A 567 19.59 28.56 -6.43
C GLU A 567 18.10 28.26 -6.67
N LEU A 568 17.45 28.98 -7.57
CA LEU A 568 16.08 28.72 -7.98
C LEU A 568 16.02 27.35 -8.65
N LEU A 569 15.32 26.41 -8.00
CA LEU A 569 15.19 25.04 -8.48
C LEU A 569 14.02 24.92 -9.45
N HIS A 570 12.89 25.51 -9.08
CA HIS A 570 11.66 25.37 -9.83
C HIS A 570 10.64 26.47 -9.49
N GLU A 571 9.76 26.75 -10.46
CA GLU A 571 8.63 27.66 -10.31
C GLU A 571 7.39 27.08 -10.96
N THR A 572 6.28 27.03 -10.23
CA THR A 572 4.97 26.63 -10.75
C THR A 572 4.03 27.82 -10.74
N SER A 573 3.56 28.21 -11.92
CA SER A 573 2.57 29.28 -12.10
C SER A 573 1.16 28.78 -12.42
N LYS A 574 1.01 27.50 -12.76
CA LYS A 574 -0.28 26.89 -13.06
C LYS A 574 -0.99 26.47 -11.77
N ILE A 575 -2.28 26.79 -11.69
CA ILE A 575 -3.15 26.26 -10.63
C ILE A 575 -3.74 24.95 -11.17
N VAL A 576 -3.32 23.84 -10.57
CA VAL A 576 -3.80 22.49 -10.90
C VAL A 576 -4.36 21.86 -9.64
N PRO A 577 -5.53 21.22 -9.68
CA PRO A 577 -6.04 20.49 -8.52
C PRO A 577 -4.99 19.48 -8.02
N LEU A 578 -4.76 19.47 -6.72
CA LEU A 578 -3.89 18.48 -6.12
C LEU A 578 -4.54 17.11 -6.22
N ARG A 579 -3.75 16.15 -6.64
CA ARG A 579 -4.22 14.77 -6.84
C ARG A 579 -3.96 13.95 -5.58
N PRO A 580 -4.82 12.94 -5.27
CA PRO A 580 -4.65 12.12 -4.08
C PRO A 580 -3.27 11.44 -3.96
N ASN A 581 -2.63 11.09 -5.07
CA ASN A 581 -1.28 10.50 -5.05
C ASN A 581 -0.14 11.53 -5.12
N TYR A 582 -0.45 12.80 -5.11
CA TYR A 582 0.52 13.92 -5.13
C TYR A 582 1.54 13.90 -6.26
N ARG A 583 1.35 13.15 -7.31
CA ARG A 583 2.23 13.20 -8.48
C ARG A 583 2.13 14.57 -9.17
N GLY A 584 0.98 15.21 -9.11
CA GLY A 584 0.73 16.49 -9.77
C GLY A 584 0.93 16.39 -11.29
N ASP A 585 1.10 17.51 -11.94
CA ASP A 585 1.77 17.55 -13.24
C ASP A 585 3.29 17.56 -13.00
N GLY A 586 4.10 17.16 -13.96
CA GLY A 586 5.55 17.11 -13.81
C GLY A 586 6.19 18.47 -13.43
N SER A 587 5.42 19.56 -13.50
CA SER A 587 5.88 20.92 -13.19
C SER A 587 6.09 21.20 -11.69
N ASN A 588 5.61 20.32 -10.82
CA ASN A 588 5.82 20.45 -9.36
C ASN A 588 7.10 19.77 -8.87
N TYR A 589 7.86 19.14 -9.75
CA TYR A 589 9.04 18.34 -9.42
C TYR A 589 10.26 18.80 -10.23
N ALA A 590 11.42 18.79 -9.57
CA ALA A 590 12.69 19.10 -10.24
C ALA A 590 13.80 18.15 -9.77
N GLU A 591 14.69 17.79 -10.71
CA GLU A 591 15.95 17.15 -10.37
C GLU A 591 16.85 18.14 -9.62
N ALA A 592 17.51 17.67 -8.57
CA ALA A 592 18.36 18.47 -7.73
C ALA A 592 19.59 17.68 -7.27
N GLN A 593 20.62 18.40 -6.82
CA GLN A 593 21.84 17.85 -6.24
C GLN A 593 21.92 18.25 -4.77
N LEU A 594 21.81 17.28 -3.86
CA LEU A 594 22.15 17.52 -2.46
C LEU A 594 23.66 17.48 -2.25
N LYS A 595 24.16 18.42 -1.47
CA LYS A 595 25.54 18.39 -0.95
C LYS A 595 25.63 17.45 0.26
N SER A 596 26.79 16.90 0.55
CA SER A 596 27.06 16.27 1.83
C SER A 596 26.94 17.31 2.96
N GLY A 597 26.28 16.94 4.05
CA GLY A 597 25.95 17.86 5.13
C GLY A 597 24.57 18.53 4.95
N TRP A 598 24.43 19.73 5.51
CA TRP A 598 23.17 20.45 5.49
C TRP A 598 22.87 21.11 4.15
N ASN A 599 21.64 20.98 3.70
CA ASN A 599 21.07 21.63 2.53
C ASN A 599 19.87 22.48 2.98
N HIS A 600 19.73 23.64 2.38
CA HIS A 600 18.68 24.59 2.68
C HIS A 600 17.65 24.61 1.55
N VAL A 601 16.40 24.34 1.87
CA VAL A 601 15.24 24.49 0.97
C VAL A 601 14.43 25.70 1.42
N MET A 602 14.13 26.59 0.48
CA MET A 602 13.18 27.69 0.70
C MET A 602 12.01 27.53 -0.29
N ILE A 603 10.79 27.67 0.22
CA ILE A 603 9.56 27.65 -0.58
C ILE A 603 8.86 28.98 -0.38
N LYS A 604 8.45 29.63 -1.48
CA LYS A 604 7.54 30.77 -1.52
C LYS A 604 6.25 30.28 -2.16
N ILE A 605 5.15 30.36 -1.45
CA ILE A 605 3.84 29.89 -1.94
C ILE A 605 2.81 30.99 -1.80
N MET A 606 1.97 31.14 -2.83
CA MET A 606 0.99 32.19 -2.93
C MET A 606 -0.43 31.60 -2.78
N ARG A 607 -1.22 32.15 -1.86
CA ARG A 607 -2.64 31.88 -1.76
C ARG A 607 -3.43 32.93 -2.53
N ASP A 608 -4.22 32.47 -3.47
CA ASP A 608 -5.20 33.30 -4.19
C ASP A 608 -6.57 33.22 -3.49
N THR A 609 -7.61 32.81 -4.20
CA THR A 609 -9.00 32.75 -3.72
C THR A 609 -9.37 31.40 -3.12
N TYR A 610 -8.62 30.35 -3.43
CA TYR A 610 -8.90 28.98 -2.98
C TYR A 610 -7.98 28.58 -1.83
N PRO A 611 -8.43 27.68 -0.93
CA PRO A 611 -7.57 27.11 0.10
C PRO A 611 -6.35 26.42 -0.51
N ILE A 612 -5.20 26.60 0.13
CA ILE A 612 -3.96 25.93 -0.28
C ILE A 612 -3.90 24.53 0.30
N GLU A 613 -3.63 23.58 -0.57
CA GLU A 613 -3.18 22.25 -0.23
C GLU A 613 -1.79 22.06 -0.84
N ALA A 614 -0.82 21.68 -0.01
CA ALA A 614 0.57 21.51 -0.46
C ALA A 614 1.28 20.42 0.35
N HIS A 615 2.22 19.75 -0.29
CA HIS A 615 3.07 18.73 0.32
C HIS A 615 4.52 18.96 -0.10
N PHE A 616 5.46 18.46 0.70
CA PHE A 616 6.87 18.45 0.37
C PHE A 616 7.33 17.01 0.21
N THR A 617 7.99 16.68 -0.88
CA THR A 617 8.52 15.35 -1.12
C THR A 617 9.95 15.40 -1.61
N ILE A 618 10.74 14.41 -1.23
CA ILE A 618 12.08 14.18 -1.72
C ILE A 618 12.28 12.69 -1.96
N ALA A 619 12.78 12.34 -3.14
CA ALA A 619 13.04 10.97 -3.55
C ALA A 619 14.39 10.86 -4.23
N CYS A 620 14.91 9.64 -4.39
CA CYS A 620 16.09 9.42 -5.23
C CYS A 620 15.80 9.78 -6.70
N GLY A 621 16.84 10.11 -7.45
CA GLY A 621 16.73 10.62 -8.84
C GLY A 621 16.13 9.66 -9.86
N LYS A 622 15.72 8.45 -9.44
CA LYS A 622 15.04 7.46 -10.30
C LYS A 622 13.82 6.85 -9.63
N TRP A 623 13.33 7.40 -8.53
CA TRP A 623 12.26 6.82 -7.71
C TRP A 623 12.55 5.37 -7.25
N ARG A 624 13.85 4.99 -7.16
CA ARG A 624 14.27 3.61 -6.94
C ARG A 624 14.66 3.29 -5.51
N ASP A 625 15.02 4.30 -4.71
CA ASP A 625 15.41 4.08 -3.32
C ASP A 625 14.79 5.13 -2.42
N GLY A 626 14.13 4.68 -1.35
CA GLY A 626 13.74 5.56 -0.27
C GLY A 626 14.97 6.19 0.37
N MET A 627 14.81 7.34 0.98
CA MET A 627 15.89 8.10 1.63
C MET A 627 15.69 8.15 3.15
N PRO A 628 15.76 7.01 3.86
CA PRO A 628 15.56 6.97 5.31
C PRO A 628 16.70 7.63 6.09
N ASP A 629 17.83 7.84 5.43
CA ASP A 629 19.06 8.42 5.97
C ASP A 629 19.14 9.95 5.91
N LEU A 630 18.15 10.61 5.28
CA LEU A 630 18.02 12.06 5.30
C LEU A 630 17.45 12.53 6.63
N ILE A 631 18.18 13.45 7.29
CA ILE A 631 17.67 14.07 8.51
C ILE A 631 16.87 15.31 8.15
N GLN A 632 15.58 15.29 8.48
CA GLN A 632 14.60 16.36 8.22
C GLN A 632 13.90 16.84 9.50
N CYS A 633 14.21 16.19 10.62
CA CYS A 633 13.59 16.45 11.92
C CYS A 633 14.42 17.37 12.84
N LYS A 634 15.51 17.94 12.34
CA LYS A 634 16.40 18.84 13.08
C LYS A 634 16.72 20.09 12.28
N PHE A 635 17.12 21.13 12.99
CA PHE A 635 17.75 22.31 12.40
C PHE A 635 19.28 22.22 12.46
N PRO A 636 20.02 22.97 11.62
CA PRO A 636 21.48 22.92 11.62
C PRO A 636 22.15 23.31 12.95
N TRP A 637 21.46 24.08 13.76
CA TRP A 637 21.94 24.57 15.07
C TRP A 637 21.47 23.72 16.27
N GLU A 638 20.79 22.60 16.05
CA GLU A 638 20.32 21.67 17.08
C GLU A 638 21.23 20.46 17.30
#